data_1c4f9cf7d83f9262ba3ed894e4c42ad9
#
_entry.id   1c4f9cf7d83f9262ba3ed894e4c42ad9
#
_cell.length_a   1.000
_cell.length_b   1.000
_cell.length_c   1.000
_cell.angle_alpha   90.00
_cell.angle_beta   90.00
_cell.angle_gamma   90.00
#
_symmetry.space_group_name_H-M   'P 1'
#
loop_
_entity.id
_entity.type
_entity.pdbx_description
1 polymer ?
#
loop_
_entity_poly.entity_id
_entity_poly.type
_entity_poly.pdbx_seq_one_letter_code
_entity_poly.pdbx_strand_id
1 'polypeptide(L)'
;MEKLNEGLDPSTPFHFAQDDTLMLDYLIPFLTRTFAFDANSPLLFTQFYFWGFFAVVFAFLTLIKNRIALRNAFLFATSLFFYYKTSGSYVCILIFCVIANFFIGKWIERAELQWKKKFLMIIVVIIDLLVLCYYKYSYFFLDALYDFTGIELHVYNFFAAASNKMFGTHSLVDTIILPVGISFFTFQAMSYCIDIYRGKIKAVDNILDFGFYLSFFPQLVAGPIVRADKFVPQLYKHFFLPRRTFGIAVFWILNGLAKKIILSDYLATNFVDRVFDTPLLFTGLENLIALFAYSLQVYADFSGYTDIAIGVALLMGFRLPQNFNSPYKALSPTEFWRRWHISLSSWWRDYLYIPLGGNRNATLGTYFWMGFLSLVAIMLSGSVWVGIALGLFFLYIAIYAYLKPDSRKFITTNMNAMSTQIVGGWWHGASWNFIIWGGLNGFGQVFNKIWVKRSRNFRAAASFILFASSAIIFKQTHIAIFAITAAYFGILFTGIYSVLIFRLFSDKYIHGIYVAWNVSLTFIFITFTRLFFRAGSNLDPAEANEVAWNTAKNMVQQMGTAWKWDTIGTIAWEHINIILVFVAGMLIHWIPKKIKSRYRIAFASQPIPLMVASSAFIIFVIYQFMSADSCPFIYFQF
;
A
#
# COMPACT_ATOMS: atom_id res chain seq x y z
N MET A 1 25.60 -35.10 43.12
CA MET A 1 25.96 -36.50 42.84
C MET A 1 25.51 -37.33 44.04
N GLU A 2 24.29 -37.85 43.99
CA GLU A 2 23.76 -38.92 44.84
C GLU A 2 22.28 -39.02 44.56
N LYS A 3 21.90 -39.96 43.71
CA LYS A 3 20.62 -40.64 43.50
C LYS A 3 20.51 -41.08 42.03
N LEU A 4 21.35 -42.00 41.66
CA LEU A 4 21.23 -42.83 40.47
C LEU A 4 21.70 -44.21 40.83
N ASN A 5 20.84 -44.98 41.51
CA ASN A 5 20.88 -46.44 41.57
C ASN A 5 19.66 -46.92 42.37
N GLU A 6 18.51 -47.01 41.72
CA GLU A 6 17.46 -47.93 42.13
C GLU A 6 17.11 -48.77 40.90
N GLY A 7 17.21 -50.08 41.09
CA GLY A 7 17.26 -51.11 40.09
C GLY A 7 15.99 -51.22 39.25
N LEU A 8 16.17 -51.46 37.99
CA LEU A 8 15.15 -51.94 37.05
C LEU A 8 14.77 -53.37 37.43
N ASP A 9 13.54 -53.54 37.89
CA ASP A 9 12.88 -54.82 38.05
C ASP A 9 12.47 -55.39 36.66
N PRO A 10 12.96 -56.56 36.21
CA PRO A 10 12.68 -57.10 34.88
C PRO A 10 11.26 -57.68 34.71
N SER A 11 10.40 -57.56 35.71
CA SER A 11 9.06 -58.20 35.70
C SER A 11 7.89 -57.24 35.46
N THR A 12 8.14 -55.91 35.19
CA THR A 12 7.07 -54.98 34.85
C THR A 12 6.71 -55.07 33.37
N PRO A 13 5.45 -55.37 33.00
CA PRO A 13 5.03 -55.36 31.62
C PRO A 13 5.11 -53.91 31.08
N PHE A 14 5.75 -53.75 29.95
CA PHE A 14 5.77 -52.49 29.19
C PHE A 14 4.32 -51.97 29.04
N HIS A 15 3.97 -50.94 29.77
CA HIS A 15 2.70 -50.22 29.59
C HIS A 15 2.81 -49.33 28.37
N PHE A 16 2.38 -49.86 27.22
CA PHE A 16 2.13 -49.11 25.98
C PHE A 16 1.09 -48.00 26.15
N ALA A 17 0.31 -47.96 27.22
CA ALA A 17 -0.74 -46.98 27.49
C ALA A 17 -0.25 -45.63 28.02
N GLN A 18 1.00 -45.54 28.53
CA GLN A 18 1.55 -44.28 29.03
C GLN A 18 2.24 -43.43 27.93
N ASP A 19 2.71 -44.07 26.86
CA ASP A 19 3.32 -43.37 25.73
C ASP A 19 2.26 -42.71 24.84
N ASP A 20 1.05 -43.28 24.74
CA ASP A 20 -0.04 -42.72 23.91
C ASP A 20 -0.62 -41.42 24.50
N THR A 21 -0.70 -41.29 25.82
CA THR A 21 -1.13 -40.04 26.47
C THR A 21 -0.08 -38.94 26.34
N LEU A 22 1.19 -39.24 26.53
CA LEU A 22 2.30 -38.32 26.33
C LEU A 22 2.36 -37.84 24.85
N MET A 23 2.19 -38.73 23.90
CA MET A 23 2.16 -38.39 22.48
C MET A 23 0.96 -37.51 22.12
N LEU A 24 -0.23 -37.76 22.69
CA LEU A 24 -1.43 -36.94 22.52
C LEU A 24 -1.28 -35.56 23.19
N ASP A 25 -0.66 -35.49 24.37
CA ASP A 25 -0.42 -34.23 25.10
C ASP A 25 0.53 -33.28 24.39
N TYR A 26 1.42 -33.77 23.53
CA TYR A 26 2.25 -32.94 22.66
C TYR A 26 1.62 -32.73 21.29
N LEU A 27 0.95 -33.74 20.73
CA LEU A 27 0.39 -33.68 19.38
C LEU A 27 -0.83 -32.74 19.29
N ILE A 28 -1.74 -32.78 20.27
CA ILE A 28 -2.93 -31.92 20.28
C ILE A 28 -2.56 -30.44 20.34
N PRO A 29 -1.71 -29.95 21.26
CA PRO A 29 -1.28 -28.57 21.26
C PRO A 29 -0.52 -28.17 20.00
N PHE A 30 0.31 -29.06 19.45
CA PHE A 30 1.01 -28.81 18.19
C PHE A 30 0.03 -28.67 17.01
N LEU A 31 -0.94 -29.57 16.88
CA LEU A 31 -1.97 -29.50 15.84
C LEU A 31 -2.85 -28.27 16.02
N THR A 32 -3.28 -27.99 17.25
CA THR A 32 -4.08 -26.79 17.55
C THR A 32 -3.33 -25.53 17.16
N ARG A 33 -2.06 -25.39 17.58
CA ARG A 33 -1.24 -24.24 17.22
C ARG A 33 -0.98 -24.13 15.71
N THR A 34 -0.86 -25.26 15.02
CA THR A 34 -0.62 -25.29 13.56
C THR A 34 -1.88 -24.94 12.78
N PHE A 35 -3.04 -25.44 13.17
CA PHE A 35 -4.27 -25.33 12.39
C PHE A 35 -5.25 -24.26 12.91
N ALA A 36 -5.32 -23.97 14.21
CA ALA A 36 -6.19 -22.95 14.74
C ALA A 36 -5.69 -21.53 14.41
N PHE A 37 -6.60 -20.59 14.27
CA PHE A 37 -6.29 -19.17 14.12
C PHE A 37 -5.79 -18.60 15.46
N ASP A 38 -4.75 -17.78 15.37
CA ASP A 38 -4.22 -16.98 16.48
C ASP A 38 -4.04 -15.54 15.99
N ALA A 39 -4.81 -14.62 16.57
CA ALA A 39 -4.77 -13.20 16.21
C ALA A 39 -3.41 -12.54 16.51
N ASN A 40 -2.69 -13.04 17.52
CA ASN A 40 -1.38 -12.51 17.92
C ASN A 40 -0.23 -13.06 17.05
N SER A 41 -0.50 -14.10 16.26
CA SER A 41 0.52 -14.77 15.43
C SER A 41 0.00 -15.05 14.02
N PRO A 42 -0.39 -14.00 13.25
CA PRO A 42 -0.86 -14.18 11.88
C PRO A 42 0.27 -14.71 10.99
N LEU A 43 -0.07 -15.50 9.99
CA LEU A 43 0.91 -16.12 9.09
C LEU A 43 1.49 -15.06 8.11
N LEU A 44 2.71 -14.58 8.38
CA LEU A 44 3.39 -13.55 7.60
C LEU A 44 4.59 -14.10 6.84
N PHE A 45 4.94 -13.49 5.71
CA PHE A 45 6.11 -13.88 4.88
C PHE A 45 7.46 -13.74 5.62
N THR A 46 7.52 -12.92 6.65
CA THR A 46 8.72 -12.72 7.48
C THR A 46 8.90 -13.81 8.54
N GLN A 47 7.87 -14.61 8.80
CA GLN A 47 7.89 -15.63 9.84
C GLN A 47 8.37 -16.98 9.31
N PHE A 48 9.10 -17.72 10.15
CA PHE A 48 9.58 -19.05 9.81
C PHE A 48 8.41 -20.03 9.49
N TYR A 49 7.30 -19.91 10.20
CA TYR A 49 6.10 -20.74 9.97
C TYR A 49 5.53 -20.64 8.56
N PHE A 50 5.61 -19.45 7.93
CA PHE A 50 5.22 -19.29 6.54
C PHE A 50 6.08 -20.16 5.60
N TRP A 51 7.38 -20.19 5.82
CA TRP A 51 8.28 -20.97 4.97
C TRP A 51 8.11 -22.47 5.15
N GLY A 52 7.79 -22.93 6.38
CA GLY A 52 7.36 -24.31 6.65
C GLY A 52 6.07 -24.66 5.91
N PHE A 53 5.04 -23.83 6.03
CA PHE A 53 3.80 -23.94 5.28
C PHE A 53 4.05 -23.98 3.76
N PHE A 54 4.84 -23.04 3.25
CA PHE A 54 5.14 -22.97 1.82
C PHE A 54 5.92 -24.19 1.32
N ALA A 55 6.84 -24.71 2.10
CA ALA A 55 7.59 -25.93 1.76
C ALA A 55 6.63 -27.13 1.58
N VAL A 56 5.68 -27.31 2.49
CA VAL A 56 4.64 -28.35 2.40
C VAL A 56 3.78 -28.15 1.15
N VAL A 57 3.27 -26.92 0.93
CA VAL A 57 2.47 -26.59 -0.26
C VAL A 57 3.25 -26.86 -1.54
N PHE A 58 4.52 -26.47 -1.60
CA PHE A 58 5.37 -26.66 -2.77
C PHE A 58 5.66 -28.16 -3.04
N ALA A 59 5.89 -28.95 -2.00
CA ALA A 59 6.08 -30.40 -2.11
C ALA A 59 4.83 -31.07 -2.71
N PHE A 60 3.64 -30.82 -2.16
CA PHE A 60 2.39 -31.33 -2.71
C PHE A 60 2.13 -30.86 -4.13
N LEU A 61 2.39 -29.59 -4.43
CA LEU A 61 2.25 -29.04 -5.76
C LEU A 61 3.11 -29.81 -6.79
N THR A 62 4.34 -30.19 -6.43
CA THR A 62 5.22 -30.96 -7.32
C THR A 62 4.67 -32.35 -7.65
N LEU A 63 3.92 -32.97 -6.73
CA LEU A 63 3.28 -34.28 -6.94
C LEU A 63 2.08 -34.17 -7.90
N ILE A 64 1.28 -33.10 -7.80
CA ILE A 64 0.02 -32.95 -8.55
C ILE A 64 0.15 -32.02 -9.76
N LYS A 65 1.34 -31.48 -10.04
CA LYS A 65 1.61 -30.43 -11.06
C LYS A 65 1.04 -30.70 -12.45
N ASN A 66 0.92 -31.97 -12.84
CA ASN A 66 0.45 -32.36 -14.16
C ASN A 66 -1.10 -32.45 -14.26
N ARG A 67 -1.81 -32.39 -13.13
CA ARG A 67 -3.28 -32.45 -13.07
C ARG A 67 -3.84 -31.06 -12.80
N ILE A 68 -4.12 -30.29 -13.88
CA ILE A 68 -4.48 -28.86 -13.81
C ILE A 68 -5.63 -28.60 -12.84
N ALA A 69 -6.76 -29.33 -12.95
CA ALA A 69 -7.92 -29.11 -12.09
C ALA A 69 -7.61 -29.36 -10.60
N LEU A 70 -6.89 -30.46 -10.30
CA LEU A 70 -6.50 -30.81 -8.93
C LEU A 70 -5.51 -29.78 -8.37
N ARG A 71 -4.55 -29.31 -9.18
CA ARG A 71 -3.60 -28.26 -8.82
C ARG A 71 -4.33 -26.97 -8.44
N ASN A 72 -5.28 -26.53 -9.27
CA ASN A 72 -6.01 -25.29 -9.03
C ASN A 72 -6.90 -25.40 -7.79
N ALA A 73 -7.60 -26.51 -7.60
CA ALA A 73 -8.40 -26.77 -6.41
C ALA A 73 -7.55 -26.83 -5.13
N PHE A 74 -6.39 -27.49 -5.18
CA PHE A 74 -5.44 -27.54 -4.07
C PHE A 74 -4.91 -26.16 -3.72
N LEU A 75 -4.49 -25.36 -4.72
CA LEU A 75 -3.99 -24.00 -4.49
C LEU A 75 -5.09 -23.05 -4.00
N PHE A 76 -6.34 -23.27 -4.39
CA PHE A 76 -7.48 -22.55 -3.82
C PHE A 76 -7.67 -22.91 -2.34
N ALA A 77 -7.71 -24.18 -2.00
CA ALA A 77 -7.85 -24.64 -0.61
C ALA A 77 -6.71 -24.12 0.29
N THR A 78 -5.46 -24.22 -0.18
CA THR A 78 -4.31 -23.71 0.56
C THR A 78 -4.32 -22.17 0.71
N SER A 79 -4.87 -21.44 -0.28
CA SER A 79 -5.06 -20.00 -0.20
C SER A 79 -6.12 -19.62 0.83
N LEU A 80 -7.22 -20.36 0.91
CA LEU A 80 -8.23 -20.18 1.96
C LEU A 80 -7.67 -20.47 3.35
N PHE A 81 -6.86 -21.54 3.47
CA PHE A 81 -6.19 -21.86 4.72
C PHE A 81 -5.20 -20.76 5.15
N PHE A 82 -4.38 -20.28 4.21
CA PHE A 82 -3.49 -19.13 4.47
C PHE A 82 -4.28 -17.92 4.95
N TYR A 83 -5.39 -17.59 4.29
CA TYR A 83 -6.22 -16.46 4.66
C TYR A 83 -6.90 -16.65 6.02
N TYR A 84 -7.35 -17.87 6.32
CA TYR A 84 -7.86 -18.22 7.65
C TYR A 84 -6.81 -18.02 8.73
N LYS A 85 -5.57 -18.46 8.52
CA LYS A 85 -4.45 -18.25 9.46
C LYS A 85 -4.03 -16.79 9.61
N THR A 86 -4.40 -15.93 8.65
CA THR A 86 -4.08 -14.49 8.67
C THR A 86 -5.23 -13.64 9.22
N SER A 87 -6.48 -14.01 8.94
CA SER A 87 -7.68 -13.19 9.21
C SER A 87 -8.82 -13.95 9.91
N GLY A 88 -8.62 -15.20 10.32
CA GLY A 88 -9.62 -15.97 11.05
C GLY A 88 -10.91 -16.21 10.27
N SER A 89 -12.04 -16.05 10.94
CA SER A 89 -13.38 -16.26 10.39
C SER A 89 -13.75 -15.33 9.21
N TYR A 90 -12.97 -14.25 8.99
CA TYR A 90 -13.17 -13.39 7.82
C TYR A 90 -12.93 -14.08 6.46
N VAL A 91 -12.41 -15.32 6.47
CA VAL A 91 -12.39 -16.18 5.29
C VAL A 91 -13.79 -16.36 4.69
N CYS A 92 -14.84 -16.31 5.49
CA CYS A 92 -16.23 -16.37 5.03
C CYS A 92 -16.60 -15.19 4.11
N ILE A 93 -16.04 -13.99 4.37
CA ILE A 93 -16.25 -12.81 3.51
C ILE A 93 -15.59 -13.02 2.14
N LEU A 94 -14.37 -13.53 2.13
CA LEU A 94 -13.67 -13.86 0.89
C LEU A 94 -14.46 -14.91 0.08
N ILE A 95 -14.98 -15.96 0.74
CA ILE A 95 -15.83 -16.98 0.10
C ILE A 95 -17.12 -16.35 -0.44
N PHE A 96 -17.77 -15.47 0.34
CA PHE A 96 -18.95 -14.72 -0.12
C PHE A 96 -18.64 -13.91 -1.38
N CYS A 97 -17.53 -13.15 -1.42
CA CYS A 97 -17.11 -12.41 -2.60
C CYS A 97 -16.83 -13.32 -3.79
N VAL A 98 -16.21 -14.51 -3.58
CA VAL A 98 -16.01 -15.51 -4.64
C VAL A 98 -17.35 -15.95 -5.20
N ILE A 99 -18.30 -16.35 -4.37
CA ILE A 99 -19.62 -16.85 -4.79
C ILE A 99 -20.39 -15.75 -5.54
N ALA A 100 -20.52 -14.56 -4.94
CA ALA A 100 -21.29 -13.46 -5.51
C ALA A 100 -20.74 -13.05 -6.89
N ASN A 101 -19.44 -12.79 -6.99
CA ASN A 101 -18.82 -12.34 -8.22
C ASN A 101 -18.79 -13.43 -9.31
N PHE A 102 -18.65 -14.69 -8.94
CA PHE A 102 -18.71 -15.80 -9.88
C PHE A 102 -20.10 -15.91 -10.54
N PHE A 103 -21.17 -15.99 -9.74
CA PHE A 103 -22.51 -16.16 -10.29
C PHE A 103 -22.99 -14.91 -11.03
N ILE A 104 -22.78 -13.71 -10.47
CA ILE A 104 -23.17 -12.48 -11.15
C ILE A 104 -22.35 -12.28 -12.43
N GLY A 105 -21.06 -12.62 -12.44
CA GLY A 105 -20.23 -12.63 -13.65
C GLY A 105 -20.80 -13.54 -14.74
N LYS A 106 -21.25 -14.74 -14.39
CA LYS A 106 -21.95 -15.67 -15.31
C LYS A 106 -23.28 -15.09 -15.80
N TRP A 107 -24.05 -14.43 -14.95
CA TRP A 107 -25.31 -13.80 -15.34
C TRP A 107 -25.07 -12.60 -16.27
N ILE A 108 -24.02 -11.78 -16.04
CA ILE A 108 -23.63 -10.69 -16.96
C ILE A 108 -23.29 -11.24 -18.34
N GLU A 109 -22.52 -12.34 -18.41
CA GLU A 109 -22.16 -12.96 -19.69
C GLU A 109 -23.38 -13.48 -20.46
N ARG A 110 -24.29 -14.18 -19.76
CA ARG A 110 -25.50 -14.79 -20.34
C ARG A 110 -26.62 -13.80 -20.67
N ALA A 111 -26.62 -12.61 -20.06
CA ALA A 111 -27.66 -11.64 -20.33
C ALA A 111 -27.58 -11.15 -21.79
N GLU A 112 -28.69 -11.13 -22.49
CA GLU A 112 -28.75 -10.66 -23.89
C GLU A 112 -28.88 -9.14 -23.97
N LEU A 113 -29.73 -8.57 -23.08
CA LEU A 113 -30.07 -7.14 -23.08
C LEU A 113 -28.99 -6.31 -22.38
N GLN A 114 -28.51 -5.26 -23.03
CA GLN A 114 -27.45 -4.38 -22.50
C GLN A 114 -27.82 -3.72 -21.16
N TRP A 115 -29.09 -3.35 -20.96
CA TRP A 115 -29.51 -2.78 -19.70
C TRP A 115 -29.43 -3.80 -18.54
N LYS A 116 -29.75 -5.11 -18.79
CA LYS A 116 -29.61 -6.17 -17.80
C LYS A 116 -28.15 -6.40 -17.44
N LYS A 117 -27.24 -6.41 -18.44
CA LYS A 117 -25.78 -6.50 -18.20
C LYS A 117 -25.31 -5.37 -17.31
N LYS A 118 -25.72 -4.13 -17.64
CA LYS A 118 -25.35 -2.93 -16.88
C LYS A 118 -25.91 -2.98 -15.46
N PHE A 119 -27.16 -3.40 -15.28
CA PHE A 119 -27.81 -3.53 -13.99
C PHE A 119 -27.10 -4.54 -13.08
N LEU A 120 -26.82 -5.74 -13.59
CA LEU A 120 -26.08 -6.77 -12.85
C LEU A 120 -24.66 -6.31 -12.49
N MET A 121 -23.97 -5.65 -13.39
CA MET A 121 -22.65 -5.07 -13.13
C MET A 121 -22.71 -4.00 -12.03
N ILE A 122 -23.72 -3.13 -12.03
CA ILE A 122 -23.91 -2.13 -10.97
C ILE A 122 -24.20 -2.81 -9.63
N ILE A 123 -25.07 -3.82 -9.59
CA ILE A 123 -25.38 -4.56 -8.37
C ILE A 123 -24.13 -5.16 -7.74
N VAL A 124 -23.30 -5.88 -8.51
CA VAL A 124 -22.11 -6.51 -7.93
C VAL A 124 -21.09 -5.48 -7.44
N VAL A 125 -20.93 -4.37 -8.16
CA VAL A 125 -20.07 -3.28 -7.70
C VAL A 125 -20.60 -2.66 -6.40
N ILE A 126 -21.91 -2.50 -6.26
CA ILE A 126 -22.53 -2.01 -5.01
C ILE A 126 -22.31 -3.01 -3.88
N ILE A 127 -22.52 -4.32 -4.11
CA ILE A 127 -22.28 -5.36 -3.10
C ILE A 127 -20.82 -5.31 -2.61
N ASP A 128 -19.87 -5.31 -3.52
CA ASP A 128 -18.45 -5.28 -3.20
C ASP A 128 -18.06 -3.99 -2.44
N LEU A 129 -18.63 -2.84 -2.85
CA LEU A 129 -18.40 -1.56 -2.15
C LEU A 129 -19.07 -1.52 -0.78
N LEU A 130 -20.27 -2.07 -0.62
CA LEU A 130 -20.96 -2.13 0.69
C LEU A 130 -20.17 -2.98 1.68
N VAL A 131 -19.66 -4.13 1.26
CA VAL A 131 -18.78 -4.97 2.10
C VAL A 131 -17.53 -4.19 2.51
N LEU A 132 -16.88 -3.52 1.55
CA LEU A 132 -15.71 -2.70 1.84
C LEU A 132 -16.03 -1.53 2.77
N CYS A 133 -17.14 -0.80 2.52
CA CYS A 133 -17.56 0.33 3.33
C CYS A 133 -17.89 -0.08 4.75
N TYR A 134 -18.60 -1.19 4.93
CA TYR A 134 -18.97 -1.70 6.23
C TYR A 134 -17.73 -2.02 7.10
N TYR A 135 -16.75 -2.74 6.56
CA TYR A 135 -15.58 -3.13 7.35
C TYR A 135 -14.54 -2.02 7.50
N LYS A 136 -14.42 -1.13 6.52
CA LYS A 136 -13.34 -0.12 6.51
C LYS A 136 -13.79 1.26 6.96
N TYR A 137 -15.01 1.67 6.64
CA TYR A 137 -15.44 3.07 6.78
C TYR A 137 -16.54 3.30 7.81
N SER A 138 -17.01 2.27 8.53
CA SER A 138 -18.10 2.43 9.51
C SER A 138 -17.77 3.48 10.57
N TYR A 139 -16.63 3.41 11.21
CA TYR A 139 -16.20 4.43 12.19
C TYR A 139 -16.15 5.82 11.57
N PHE A 140 -15.49 5.94 10.43
CA PHE A 140 -15.34 7.22 9.72
C PHE A 140 -16.69 7.88 9.38
N PHE A 141 -17.67 7.09 8.93
CA PHE A 141 -19.00 7.64 8.62
C PHE A 141 -19.79 8.00 9.88
N LEU A 142 -19.64 7.27 10.97
CA LEU A 142 -20.30 7.57 12.23
C LEU A 142 -19.71 8.82 12.88
N ASP A 143 -18.39 8.97 12.90
CA ASP A 143 -17.70 10.18 13.35
C ASP A 143 -18.14 11.40 12.53
N ALA A 144 -18.11 11.28 11.18
CA ALA A 144 -18.55 12.38 10.33
C ALA A 144 -20.03 12.73 10.52
N LEU A 145 -20.89 11.74 10.80
CA LEU A 145 -22.30 11.98 11.12
C LEU A 145 -22.45 12.71 12.47
N TYR A 146 -21.71 12.29 13.49
CA TYR A 146 -21.67 12.95 14.78
C TYR A 146 -21.22 14.41 14.66
N ASP A 147 -20.12 14.66 13.98
CA ASP A 147 -19.57 16.01 13.76
C ASP A 147 -20.58 16.93 13.05
N PHE A 148 -21.39 16.37 12.15
CA PHE A 148 -22.35 17.15 11.36
C PHE A 148 -23.71 17.33 12.04
N THR A 149 -24.21 16.30 12.73
CA THR A 149 -25.59 16.29 13.25
C THR A 149 -25.68 16.34 14.77
N GLY A 150 -24.59 16.05 15.48
CA GLY A 150 -24.59 15.81 16.93
C GLY A 150 -25.23 14.48 17.36
N ILE A 151 -25.62 13.62 16.40
CA ILE A 151 -26.23 12.32 16.69
C ILE A 151 -25.14 11.29 16.91
N GLU A 152 -25.04 10.78 18.14
CA GLU A 152 -24.08 9.74 18.49
C GLU A 152 -24.67 8.37 18.16
N LEU A 153 -24.01 7.65 17.26
CA LEU A 153 -24.30 6.27 16.89
C LEU A 153 -23.05 5.41 17.08
N HIS A 154 -23.24 4.21 17.61
CA HIS A 154 -22.16 3.28 17.84
C HIS A 154 -22.09 2.22 16.72
N VAL A 155 -20.88 1.73 16.48
CA VAL A 155 -20.63 0.64 15.54
C VAL A 155 -21.30 -0.64 16.06
N TYR A 156 -21.94 -1.39 15.16
CA TYR A 156 -22.51 -2.69 15.49
C TYR A 156 -22.05 -3.76 14.51
N ASN A 157 -21.42 -4.81 15.03
CA ASN A 157 -20.88 -5.90 14.25
C ASN A 157 -21.95 -7.00 14.06
N PHE A 158 -22.74 -6.88 12.98
CA PHE A 158 -23.79 -7.84 12.63
C PHE A 158 -23.27 -9.27 12.45
N PHE A 159 -22.04 -9.44 11.94
CA PHE A 159 -21.44 -10.76 11.73
C PHE A 159 -20.99 -11.40 13.03
N ALA A 160 -20.43 -10.63 13.97
CA ALA A 160 -20.13 -11.11 15.32
C ALA A 160 -21.41 -11.50 16.04
N ALA A 161 -22.45 -10.68 15.98
CA ALA A 161 -23.76 -10.99 16.58
C ALA A 161 -24.39 -12.26 16.00
N ALA A 162 -24.35 -12.42 14.67
CA ALA A 162 -24.83 -13.63 14.01
C ALA A 162 -24.00 -14.86 14.40
N SER A 163 -22.67 -14.76 14.43
CA SER A 163 -21.77 -15.83 14.86
C SER A 163 -22.04 -16.25 16.32
N ASN A 164 -22.19 -15.29 17.22
CA ASN A 164 -22.50 -15.55 18.61
C ASN A 164 -23.83 -16.31 18.77
N LYS A 165 -24.84 -15.91 17.98
CA LYS A 165 -26.16 -16.55 18.00
C LYS A 165 -26.15 -17.96 17.40
N MET A 166 -25.41 -18.19 16.30
CA MET A 166 -25.44 -19.43 15.55
C MET A 166 -24.46 -20.48 16.09
N PHE A 167 -23.30 -20.05 16.57
CA PHE A 167 -22.19 -20.92 16.95
C PHE A 167 -21.77 -20.79 18.41
N GLY A 168 -22.46 -19.95 19.22
CA GLY A 168 -22.10 -19.75 20.64
C GLY A 168 -20.75 -19.08 20.83
N THR A 169 -20.26 -18.32 19.85
CA THR A 169 -19.02 -17.54 19.98
C THR A 169 -19.25 -16.34 20.91
N HIS A 170 -18.19 -15.80 21.49
CA HIS A 170 -18.23 -14.61 22.36
C HIS A 170 -17.48 -13.42 21.72
N SER A 171 -17.66 -13.23 20.42
CA SER A 171 -17.06 -12.11 19.70
C SER A 171 -17.67 -10.78 20.10
N LEU A 172 -16.84 -9.73 20.19
CA LEU A 172 -17.30 -8.37 20.49
C LEU A 172 -18.21 -7.85 19.38
N VAL A 173 -19.38 -7.34 19.75
CA VAL A 173 -20.39 -6.83 18.81
C VAL A 173 -20.30 -5.31 18.61
N ASP A 174 -19.58 -4.62 19.46
CA ASP A 174 -19.31 -3.17 19.46
C ASP A 174 -18.03 -2.79 18.72
N THR A 175 -17.32 -3.76 18.15
CA THR A 175 -16.08 -3.54 17.40
C THR A 175 -16.11 -4.20 16.03
N ILE A 176 -15.64 -3.46 15.01
CA ILE A 176 -15.41 -3.98 13.66
C ILE A 176 -13.91 -4.00 13.39
N ILE A 177 -13.36 -5.20 13.23
CA ILE A 177 -11.95 -5.40 12.85
C ILE A 177 -11.87 -5.48 11.33
N LEU A 178 -10.94 -4.75 10.73
CA LEU A 178 -10.74 -4.74 9.29
C LEU A 178 -10.14 -6.06 8.81
N PRO A 179 -10.80 -6.83 7.92
CA PRO A 179 -10.24 -8.04 7.35
C PRO A 179 -9.03 -7.72 6.46
N VAL A 180 -7.93 -8.41 6.70
CA VAL A 180 -6.69 -8.19 5.95
C VAL A 180 -6.92 -8.43 4.45
N GLY A 181 -6.47 -7.48 3.62
CA GLY A 181 -6.57 -7.61 2.16
C GLY A 181 -7.94 -7.37 1.54
N ILE A 182 -8.98 -7.00 2.32
CA ILE A 182 -10.35 -6.77 1.80
C ILE A 182 -10.36 -5.76 0.65
N SER A 183 -9.59 -4.69 0.74
CA SER A 183 -9.47 -3.67 -0.30
C SER A 183 -8.87 -4.20 -1.61
N PHE A 184 -7.98 -5.19 -1.53
CA PHE A 184 -7.30 -5.78 -2.68
C PHE A 184 -8.20 -6.77 -3.43
N PHE A 185 -8.78 -7.75 -2.72
CA PHE A 185 -9.62 -8.74 -3.39
C PHE A 185 -10.94 -8.15 -3.88
N THR A 186 -11.50 -7.15 -3.19
CA THR A 186 -12.68 -6.41 -3.65
C THR A 186 -12.42 -5.71 -4.99
N PHE A 187 -11.29 -5.01 -5.13
CA PHE A 187 -10.92 -4.37 -6.40
C PHE A 187 -10.66 -5.38 -7.51
N GLN A 188 -10.10 -6.52 -7.17
CA GLN A 188 -9.86 -7.60 -8.11
C GLN A 188 -11.19 -8.20 -8.60
N ALA A 189 -12.14 -8.45 -7.69
CA ALA A 189 -13.48 -8.95 -7.98
C ALA A 189 -14.29 -7.97 -8.84
N MET A 190 -14.36 -6.69 -8.43
CA MET A 190 -15.02 -5.64 -9.21
C MET A 190 -14.46 -5.56 -10.64
N SER A 191 -13.12 -5.56 -10.80
CA SER A 191 -12.50 -5.48 -12.12
C SER A 191 -12.85 -6.66 -13.02
N TYR A 192 -13.01 -7.85 -12.47
CA TYR A 192 -13.45 -9.03 -13.20
C TYR A 192 -14.86 -8.84 -13.79
N CYS A 193 -15.85 -8.48 -12.97
CA CYS A 193 -17.22 -8.27 -13.41
C CYS A 193 -17.37 -7.10 -14.40
N ILE A 194 -16.64 -6.01 -14.18
CA ILE A 194 -16.60 -4.86 -15.11
C ILE A 194 -16.00 -5.27 -16.46
N ASP A 195 -14.94 -6.08 -16.46
CA ASP A 195 -14.30 -6.51 -17.71
C ASP A 195 -15.15 -7.53 -18.49
N ILE A 196 -15.96 -8.37 -17.82
CA ILE A 196 -17.00 -9.18 -18.48
C ILE A 196 -18.06 -8.29 -19.10
N TYR A 197 -18.60 -7.30 -18.36
CA TYR A 197 -19.56 -6.34 -18.88
C TYR A 197 -19.05 -5.61 -20.13
N ARG A 198 -17.76 -5.25 -20.15
CA ARG A 198 -17.09 -4.61 -21.30
C ARG A 198 -16.78 -5.56 -22.45
N GLY A 199 -17.02 -6.85 -22.30
CA GLY A 199 -16.70 -7.88 -23.30
C GLY A 199 -15.21 -8.13 -23.49
N LYS A 200 -14.35 -7.73 -22.54
CA LYS A 200 -12.90 -7.96 -22.62
C LYS A 200 -12.49 -9.37 -22.28
N ILE A 201 -13.23 -10.00 -21.37
CA ILE A 201 -13.02 -11.38 -20.93
C ILE A 201 -14.37 -12.10 -20.88
N LYS A 202 -14.31 -13.42 -20.98
CA LYS A 202 -15.43 -14.31 -20.68
C LYS A 202 -15.44 -14.64 -19.19
N ALA A 203 -16.62 -14.99 -18.66
CA ALA A 203 -16.72 -15.48 -17.30
C ALA A 203 -15.99 -16.83 -17.14
N VAL A 204 -15.30 -17.01 -16.05
CA VAL A 204 -14.61 -18.26 -15.71
C VAL A 204 -15.65 -19.37 -15.49
N ASP A 205 -15.43 -20.57 -16.07
CA ASP A 205 -16.43 -21.64 -16.05
C ASP A 205 -16.54 -22.36 -14.73
N ASN A 206 -15.44 -22.50 -14.01
CA ASN A 206 -15.37 -23.24 -12.76
C ASN A 206 -15.16 -22.31 -11.57
N ILE A 207 -16.00 -22.45 -10.54
CA ILE A 207 -15.91 -21.64 -9.32
C ILE A 207 -14.59 -21.84 -8.56
N LEU A 208 -13.99 -23.03 -8.61
CA LEU A 208 -12.69 -23.29 -7.98
C LEU A 208 -11.56 -22.53 -8.68
N ASP A 209 -11.61 -22.41 -10.01
CA ASP A 209 -10.65 -21.63 -10.80
C ASP A 209 -10.81 -20.13 -10.54
N PHE A 210 -12.05 -19.64 -10.46
CA PHE A 210 -12.33 -18.25 -10.09
C PHE A 210 -11.93 -17.96 -8.65
N GLY A 211 -12.27 -18.85 -7.71
CA GLY A 211 -11.87 -18.76 -6.32
C GLY A 211 -10.36 -18.71 -6.16
N PHE A 212 -9.64 -19.57 -6.86
CA PHE A 212 -8.18 -19.55 -6.88
C PHE A 212 -7.63 -18.22 -7.41
N TYR A 213 -8.17 -17.70 -8.52
CA TYR A 213 -7.78 -16.38 -9.03
C TYR A 213 -7.94 -15.27 -7.99
N LEU A 214 -9.08 -15.24 -7.29
CA LEU A 214 -9.38 -14.17 -6.34
C LEU A 214 -8.60 -14.31 -5.03
N SER A 215 -8.37 -15.55 -4.56
CA SER A 215 -7.79 -15.83 -3.25
C SER A 215 -6.30 -16.16 -3.27
N PHE A 216 -5.63 -16.20 -4.43
CA PHE A 216 -4.23 -16.64 -4.54
C PHE A 216 -3.32 -15.97 -3.50
N PHE A 217 -2.87 -16.74 -2.52
CA PHE A 217 -2.30 -16.24 -1.28
C PHE A 217 -1.08 -15.31 -1.43
N PRO A 218 -0.19 -15.45 -2.43
CA PRO A 218 0.93 -14.50 -2.55
C PRO A 218 0.50 -13.07 -2.86
N GLN A 219 -0.62 -12.89 -3.56
CA GLN A 219 -1.11 -11.57 -3.94
C GLN A 219 -2.24 -11.04 -3.03
N LEU A 220 -2.91 -11.94 -2.28
CA LEU A 220 -4.20 -11.70 -1.65
C LEU A 220 -4.17 -10.53 -0.66
N VAL A 221 -3.13 -10.42 0.14
CA VAL A 221 -3.07 -9.48 1.27
C VAL A 221 -2.60 -8.09 0.85
N ALA A 222 -1.43 -8.00 0.23
CA ALA A 222 -0.80 -6.74 -0.21
C ALA A 222 0.03 -6.93 -1.49
N GLY A 223 -0.28 -7.96 -2.27
CA GLY A 223 0.38 -8.20 -3.55
C GLY A 223 -0.09 -7.25 -4.65
N PRO A 224 0.43 -7.41 -5.88
CA PRO A 224 -0.09 -6.66 -7.01
C PRO A 224 -1.56 -6.99 -7.28
N ILE A 225 -2.39 -5.97 -7.56
CA ILE A 225 -3.78 -6.18 -7.99
C ILE A 225 -3.77 -6.76 -9.40
N VAL A 226 -4.03 -8.06 -9.50
CA VAL A 226 -3.89 -8.80 -10.75
C VAL A 226 -5.21 -8.82 -11.52
N ARG A 227 -5.15 -8.57 -12.82
CA ARG A 227 -6.32 -8.62 -13.72
C ARG A 227 -6.61 -10.04 -14.17
N ALA A 228 -7.90 -10.36 -14.29
CA ALA A 228 -8.34 -11.67 -14.74
C ALA A 228 -7.82 -12.01 -16.16
N ASP A 229 -7.76 -11.03 -17.08
CA ASP A 229 -7.21 -11.21 -18.44
C ASP A 229 -5.74 -11.67 -18.45
N LYS A 230 -4.98 -11.38 -17.40
CA LYS A 230 -3.56 -11.77 -17.27
C LYS A 230 -3.34 -13.02 -16.46
N PHE A 231 -4.18 -13.29 -15.46
CA PHE A 231 -3.98 -14.39 -14.53
C PHE A 231 -4.75 -15.66 -14.96
N VAL A 232 -6.03 -15.53 -15.28
CA VAL A 232 -6.89 -16.68 -15.64
C VAL A 232 -6.30 -17.55 -16.75
N PRO A 233 -5.71 -17.02 -17.83
CA PRO A 233 -5.06 -17.87 -18.84
C PRO A 233 -3.89 -18.71 -18.32
N GLN A 234 -3.29 -18.34 -17.17
CA GLN A 234 -2.20 -19.10 -16.57
C GLN A 234 -2.71 -20.35 -15.82
N LEU A 235 -3.98 -20.35 -15.37
CA LEU A 235 -4.59 -21.47 -14.66
C LEU A 235 -4.63 -22.75 -15.50
N TYR A 236 -4.74 -22.59 -16.82
CA TYR A 236 -4.87 -23.69 -17.78
C TYR A 236 -3.54 -24.10 -18.42
N LYS A 237 -2.42 -23.46 -18.00
CA LYS A 237 -1.08 -23.84 -18.48
C LYS A 237 -0.48 -24.97 -17.64
N HIS A 238 0.27 -25.85 -18.28
CA HIS A 238 1.07 -26.83 -17.57
C HIS A 238 2.12 -26.17 -16.69
N PHE A 239 2.40 -26.79 -15.55
CA PHE A 239 3.46 -26.32 -14.66
C PHE A 239 4.83 -26.46 -15.33
N PHE A 240 5.56 -25.36 -15.37
CA PHE A 240 6.91 -25.32 -15.94
C PHE A 240 7.80 -24.37 -15.11
N LEU A 241 8.82 -24.93 -14.47
CA LEU A 241 9.75 -24.18 -13.63
C LEU A 241 11.21 -24.47 -14.07
N PRO A 242 11.71 -23.77 -15.11
CA PRO A 242 13.13 -23.89 -15.52
C PRO A 242 14.06 -23.45 -14.40
N ARG A 243 15.26 -24.04 -14.34
CA ARG A 243 16.31 -23.70 -13.37
C ARG A 243 16.56 -22.19 -13.25
N ARG A 244 16.63 -21.49 -14.38
CA ARG A 244 16.82 -20.03 -14.37
C ARG A 244 15.65 -19.29 -13.73
N THR A 245 14.42 -19.73 -13.98
CA THR A 245 13.21 -19.14 -13.34
C THR A 245 13.20 -19.42 -11.86
N PHE A 246 13.62 -20.61 -11.43
CA PHE A 246 13.80 -20.94 -10.02
C PHE A 246 14.79 -19.97 -9.34
N GLY A 247 16.00 -19.79 -9.92
CA GLY A 247 16.99 -18.86 -9.37
C GLY A 247 16.49 -17.40 -9.34
N ILE A 248 15.73 -16.97 -10.36
CA ILE A 248 15.10 -15.64 -10.36
C ILE A 248 14.06 -15.52 -9.23
N ALA A 249 13.28 -16.57 -8.97
CA ALA A 249 12.29 -16.59 -7.91
C ALA A 249 12.94 -16.49 -6.52
N VAL A 250 14.00 -17.29 -6.28
CA VAL A 250 14.78 -17.21 -5.04
C VAL A 250 15.38 -15.82 -4.85
N PHE A 251 15.94 -15.24 -5.92
CA PHE A 251 16.45 -13.87 -5.87
C PHE A 251 15.37 -12.85 -5.44
N TRP A 252 14.15 -12.96 -6.00
CA TRP A 252 13.06 -12.05 -5.63
C TRP A 252 12.66 -12.20 -4.16
N ILE A 253 12.59 -13.42 -3.64
CA ILE A 253 12.30 -13.69 -2.23
C ILE A 253 13.36 -13.06 -1.32
N LEU A 254 14.64 -13.34 -1.57
CA LEU A 254 15.74 -12.79 -0.77
C LEU A 254 15.81 -11.27 -0.84
N ASN A 255 15.64 -10.69 -2.03
CA ASN A 255 15.61 -9.24 -2.20
C ASN A 255 14.42 -8.60 -1.44
N GLY A 256 13.27 -9.26 -1.45
CA GLY A 256 12.09 -8.80 -0.73
C GLY A 256 12.27 -8.87 0.78
N LEU A 257 12.80 -9.97 1.31
CA LEU A 257 13.13 -10.12 2.74
C LEU A 257 14.17 -9.09 3.19
N ALA A 258 15.23 -8.89 2.40
CA ALA A 258 16.25 -7.88 2.72
C ALA A 258 15.65 -6.46 2.77
N LYS A 259 14.78 -6.09 1.83
CA LYS A 259 14.09 -4.80 1.87
C LYS A 259 13.20 -4.66 3.10
N LYS A 260 12.40 -5.69 3.42
CA LYS A 260 11.49 -5.67 4.56
C LYS A 260 12.26 -5.56 5.86
N ILE A 261 13.21 -6.45 6.11
CA ILE A 261 13.86 -6.57 7.41
C ILE A 261 14.97 -5.53 7.58
N ILE A 262 15.89 -5.41 6.61
CA ILE A 262 17.07 -4.54 6.74
C ILE A 262 16.73 -3.06 6.55
N LEU A 263 15.83 -2.73 5.59
CA LEU A 263 15.53 -1.33 5.31
C LEU A 263 14.27 -0.86 6.02
N SER A 264 13.16 -1.60 5.90
CA SER A 264 11.88 -1.15 6.44
C SER A 264 11.81 -1.27 7.95
N ASP A 265 11.94 -2.47 8.48
CA ASP A 265 11.70 -2.74 9.90
C ASP A 265 12.77 -2.07 10.77
N TYR A 266 14.03 -2.11 10.33
CA TYR A 266 15.11 -1.43 11.04
C TYR A 266 14.88 0.08 11.17
N LEU A 267 14.45 0.76 10.08
CA LEU A 267 14.14 2.20 10.12
C LEU A 267 12.89 2.48 10.98
N ALA A 268 11.87 1.61 10.90
CA ALA A 268 10.64 1.73 11.66
C ALA A 268 10.89 1.71 13.16
N THR A 269 11.38 0.57 13.66
CA THR A 269 11.49 0.30 15.11
C THR A 269 12.54 1.16 15.80
N ASN A 270 13.66 1.46 15.11
CA ASN A 270 14.76 2.20 15.72
C ASN A 270 14.59 3.72 15.67
N PHE A 271 13.71 4.25 14.80
CA PHE A 271 13.62 5.69 14.67
C PHE A 271 12.24 6.21 14.28
N VAL A 272 11.69 5.78 13.13
CA VAL A 272 10.52 6.44 12.53
C VAL A 272 9.30 6.37 13.44
N ASP A 273 8.98 5.19 13.98
CA ASP A 273 7.79 4.99 14.80
C ASP A 273 7.86 5.83 16.08
N ARG A 274 9.03 5.87 16.73
CA ARG A 274 9.24 6.68 17.94
C ARG A 274 9.00 8.18 17.70
N VAL A 275 9.50 8.70 16.57
CA VAL A 275 9.33 10.14 16.26
C VAL A 275 7.88 10.44 15.90
N PHE A 276 7.20 9.56 15.14
CA PHE A 276 5.80 9.78 14.78
C PHE A 276 4.83 9.61 15.96
N ASP A 277 5.13 8.72 16.89
CA ASP A 277 4.30 8.51 18.08
C ASP A 277 4.39 9.68 19.07
N THR A 278 5.57 10.30 19.19
CA THR A 278 5.80 11.41 20.13
C THR A 278 6.60 12.57 19.49
N PRO A 279 6.07 13.24 18.45
CA PRO A 279 6.84 14.24 17.68
C PRO A 279 7.41 15.38 18.50
N LEU A 280 6.71 15.79 19.57
CA LEU A 280 7.09 16.92 20.41
C LEU A 280 8.34 16.67 21.26
N LEU A 281 8.74 15.39 21.45
CA LEU A 281 9.96 15.04 22.17
C LEU A 281 11.22 15.18 21.32
N PHE A 282 11.06 15.33 20.00
CA PHE A 282 12.16 15.38 19.03
C PHE A 282 12.30 16.78 18.41
N THR A 283 13.52 17.14 18.03
CA THR A 283 13.81 18.42 17.37
C THR A 283 13.22 18.48 15.96
N GLY A 284 13.20 19.68 15.36
CA GLY A 284 12.76 19.87 13.98
C GLY A 284 13.59 19.06 12.97
N LEU A 285 14.91 18.90 13.22
CA LEU A 285 15.78 18.09 12.38
C LEU A 285 15.43 16.60 12.44
N GLU A 286 15.21 16.05 13.64
CA GLU A 286 14.83 14.65 13.81
C GLU A 286 13.47 14.34 13.18
N ASN A 287 12.48 15.21 13.36
CA ASN A 287 11.19 15.11 12.68
C ASN A 287 11.35 15.11 11.15
N LEU A 288 12.24 15.94 10.60
CA LEU A 288 12.54 15.98 9.17
C LEU A 288 13.24 14.69 8.70
N ILE A 289 14.25 14.22 9.43
CA ILE A 289 14.95 12.95 9.13
C ILE A 289 13.95 11.78 9.16
N ALA A 290 13.07 11.70 10.16
CA ALA A 290 12.05 10.67 10.29
C ALA A 290 11.10 10.67 9.08
N LEU A 291 10.68 11.82 8.59
CA LEU A 291 9.82 11.93 7.41
C LEU A 291 10.51 11.43 6.14
N PHE A 292 11.80 11.72 5.96
CA PHE A 292 12.59 11.20 4.84
C PHE A 292 12.85 9.69 4.99
N ALA A 293 13.20 9.22 6.19
CA ALA A 293 13.37 7.80 6.49
C ALA A 293 12.09 7.00 6.24
N TYR A 294 10.93 7.54 6.63
CA TYR A 294 9.63 6.95 6.33
C TYR A 294 9.38 6.76 4.83
N SER A 295 9.84 7.70 4.00
CA SER A 295 9.71 7.53 2.55
C SER A 295 10.45 6.30 2.03
N LEU A 296 11.62 6.00 2.58
CA LEU A 296 12.35 4.77 2.26
C LEU A 296 11.71 3.54 2.91
N GLN A 297 11.29 3.65 4.16
CA GLN A 297 10.60 2.59 4.91
C GLN A 297 9.38 2.05 4.15
N VAL A 298 8.41 2.92 3.82
CA VAL A 298 7.17 2.52 3.13
C VAL A 298 7.43 1.94 1.73
N TYR A 299 8.47 2.44 1.05
CA TYR A 299 8.91 1.84 -0.22
C TYR A 299 9.50 0.45 -0.02
N ALA A 300 10.39 0.29 0.95
CA ALA A 300 11.07 -0.96 1.24
C ALA A 300 10.08 -2.03 1.72
N ASP A 301 9.15 -1.66 2.62
CA ASP A 301 8.08 -2.51 3.10
C ASP A 301 7.22 -3.05 1.96
N PHE A 302 6.58 -2.17 1.23
CA PHE A 302 5.62 -2.57 0.21
C PHE A 302 6.27 -3.19 -1.03
N SER A 303 7.43 -2.68 -1.48
CA SER A 303 8.16 -3.33 -2.57
C SER A 303 8.79 -4.66 -2.14
N GLY A 304 9.15 -4.80 -0.86
CA GLY A 304 9.64 -6.05 -0.28
C GLY A 304 8.56 -7.14 -0.31
N TYR A 305 7.37 -6.83 0.20
CA TYR A 305 6.23 -7.73 0.11
C TYR A 305 5.93 -8.16 -1.34
N THR A 306 5.88 -7.18 -2.24
CA THR A 306 5.62 -7.45 -3.67
C THR A 306 6.68 -8.37 -4.28
N ASP A 307 7.96 -8.16 -3.94
CA ASP A 307 9.06 -8.99 -4.45
C ASP A 307 8.95 -10.43 -3.93
N ILE A 308 8.63 -10.64 -2.65
CA ILE A 308 8.39 -11.97 -2.08
C ILE A 308 7.19 -12.63 -2.78
N ALA A 309 6.09 -11.91 -2.94
CA ALA A 309 4.89 -12.42 -3.62
C ALA A 309 5.19 -12.86 -5.07
N ILE A 310 5.97 -12.07 -5.82
CA ILE A 310 6.41 -12.43 -7.17
C ILE A 310 7.28 -13.69 -7.15
N GLY A 311 8.21 -13.79 -6.22
CA GLY A 311 9.10 -14.94 -6.09
C GLY A 311 8.34 -16.22 -5.76
N VAL A 312 7.47 -16.19 -4.74
CA VAL A 312 6.64 -17.31 -4.31
C VAL A 312 5.69 -17.76 -5.43
N ALA A 313 5.04 -16.81 -6.12
CA ALA A 313 4.19 -17.12 -7.26
C ALA A 313 4.96 -17.76 -8.42
N LEU A 314 6.18 -17.27 -8.72
CA LEU A 314 7.05 -17.86 -9.76
C LEU A 314 7.44 -19.30 -9.44
N LEU A 315 7.72 -19.63 -8.17
CA LEU A 315 8.00 -21.03 -7.74
C LEU A 315 6.80 -21.94 -8.02
N MET A 316 5.59 -21.41 -7.84
CA MET A 316 4.34 -22.14 -8.14
C MET A 316 3.95 -22.12 -9.63
N GLY A 317 4.77 -21.53 -10.52
CA GLY A 317 4.53 -21.47 -11.95
C GLY A 317 3.67 -20.30 -12.42
N PHE A 318 3.33 -19.35 -11.54
CA PHE A 318 2.51 -18.17 -11.85
C PHE A 318 3.33 -16.89 -11.90
N ARG A 319 2.98 -15.98 -12.82
CA ARG A 319 3.66 -14.69 -13.00
C ARG A 319 2.77 -13.56 -12.53
N LEU A 320 3.24 -12.81 -11.56
CA LEU A 320 2.61 -11.59 -11.09
C LEU A 320 3.27 -10.35 -11.74
N PRO A 321 2.51 -9.25 -11.95
CA PRO A 321 3.07 -8.01 -12.49
C PRO A 321 3.95 -7.29 -11.48
N GLN A 322 4.93 -6.51 -11.99
CA GLN A 322 5.73 -5.62 -11.14
C GLN A 322 4.89 -4.44 -10.65
N ASN A 323 5.05 -4.09 -9.38
CA ASN A 323 4.31 -3.00 -8.75
C ASN A 323 5.15 -1.72 -8.58
N PHE A 324 6.48 -1.81 -8.70
CA PHE A 324 7.40 -0.69 -8.54
C PHE A 324 8.47 -0.66 -9.64
N ASN A 325 8.81 0.56 -10.09
CA ASN A 325 9.88 0.81 -11.05
C ASN A 325 10.76 1.99 -10.62
N SER A 326 11.49 1.84 -9.50
CA SER A 326 12.34 2.88 -8.91
C SER A 326 11.64 4.25 -8.84
N PRO A 327 10.57 4.39 -8.01
CA PRO A 327 9.70 5.56 -8.03
C PRO A 327 10.40 6.88 -7.67
N TYR A 328 11.44 6.86 -6.83
CA TYR A 328 12.19 8.07 -6.45
C TYR A 328 13.20 8.53 -7.51
N LYS A 329 13.14 7.97 -8.71
CA LYS A 329 13.79 8.50 -9.92
C LYS A 329 12.85 9.36 -10.78
N ALA A 330 11.63 9.58 -10.33
CA ALA A 330 10.64 10.32 -11.10
C ALA A 330 11.00 11.81 -11.19
N LEU A 331 10.86 12.37 -12.39
CA LEU A 331 11.11 13.78 -12.68
C LEU A 331 9.90 14.68 -12.36
N SER A 332 8.75 14.07 -12.03
CA SER A 332 7.52 14.80 -11.73
C SER A 332 6.57 13.93 -10.89
N PRO A 333 5.61 14.53 -10.17
CA PRO A 333 4.58 13.79 -9.44
C PRO A 333 3.76 12.85 -10.32
N THR A 334 3.50 13.24 -11.59
CA THR A 334 2.80 12.36 -12.54
C THR A 334 3.63 11.13 -12.92
N GLU A 335 4.94 11.29 -13.10
CA GLU A 335 5.82 10.16 -13.38
C GLU A 335 6.00 9.26 -12.15
N PHE A 336 6.02 9.85 -10.94
CA PHE A 336 6.05 9.09 -9.70
C PHE A 336 4.92 8.06 -9.64
N TRP A 337 3.67 8.44 -9.90
CA TRP A 337 2.52 7.54 -9.89
C TRP A 337 2.50 6.51 -11.03
N ARG A 338 3.30 6.69 -12.09
CA ARG A 338 3.55 5.65 -13.11
C ARG A 338 4.58 4.62 -12.68
N ARG A 339 5.32 4.90 -11.60
CA ARG A 339 6.40 4.06 -11.06
C ARG A 339 6.10 3.46 -9.69
N TRP A 340 5.16 4.05 -8.97
CA TRP A 340 4.68 3.65 -7.66
C TRP A 340 3.36 2.92 -7.77
N HIS A 341 3.24 1.75 -7.10
CA HIS A 341 2.01 0.94 -7.02
C HIS A 341 1.29 0.82 -8.39
N ILE A 342 2.03 0.31 -9.38
CA ILE A 342 1.64 0.34 -10.79
C ILE A 342 0.31 -0.39 -11.03
N SER A 343 0.08 -1.51 -10.33
CA SER A 343 -1.15 -2.29 -10.45
C SER A 343 -2.38 -1.48 -10.01
N LEU A 344 -2.30 -0.78 -8.87
CA LEU A 344 -3.36 0.10 -8.37
C LEU A 344 -3.53 1.34 -9.27
N SER A 345 -2.43 2.01 -9.63
CA SER A 345 -2.49 3.20 -10.50
C SER A 345 -3.13 2.89 -11.86
N SER A 346 -2.86 1.69 -12.41
CA SER A 346 -3.52 1.23 -13.62
C SER A 346 -4.99 0.88 -13.38
N TRP A 347 -5.34 0.34 -12.20
CA TRP A 347 -6.72 0.07 -11.81
C TRP A 347 -7.53 1.37 -11.76
N TRP A 348 -7.05 2.40 -11.04
CA TRP A 348 -7.69 3.71 -10.97
C TRP A 348 -7.85 4.35 -12.34
N ARG A 349 -6.83 4.24 -13.21
CA ARG A 349 -6.92 4.74 -14.59
C ARG A 349 -8.05 4.06 -15.35
N ASP A 350 -8.14 2.73 -15.32
CA ASP A 350 -9.02 1.95 -16.20
C ASP A 350 -10.47 1.90 -15.71
N TYR A 351 -10.70 1.96 -14.39
CA TYR A 351 -12.04 1.80 -13.80
C TYR A 351 -12.61 3.07 -13.17
N LEU A 352 -11.82 4.11 -12.95
CA LEU A 352 -12.32 5.40 -12.47
C LEU A 352 -11.98 6.53 -13.44
N TYR A 353 -10.69 6.79 -13.72
CA TYR A 353 -10.27 7.94 -14.50
C TYR A 353 -10.84 7.95 -15.93
N ILE A 354 -10.73 6.83 -16.67
CA ILE A 354 -11.26 6.72 -18.03
C ILE A 354 -12.80 6.82 -18.05
N PRO A 355 -13.57 6.13 -17.18
CA PRO A 355 -15.02 6.29 -17.09
C PRO A 355 -15.48 7.70 -16.73
N LEU A 356 -14.69 8.48 -15.96
CA LEU A 356 -14.95 9.90 -15.71
C LEU A 356 -14.76 10.79 -16.95
N GLY A 357 -14.29 10.23 -18.06
CA GLY A 357 -14.00 10.94 -19.30
C GLY A 357 -12.50 11.12 -19.59
N GLY A 358 -11.64 10.83 -18.64
CA GLY A 358 -10.18 10.80 -18.80
C GLY A 358 -9.62 12.12 -19.32
N ASN A 359 -8.88 12.03 -20.45
CA ASN A 359 -8.30 13.18 -21.15
C ASN A 359 -9.23 13.80 -22.20
N ARG A 360 -10.46 13.34 -22.35
CA ARG A 360 -11.33 13.72 -23.46
C ARG A 360 -12.38 14.73 -23.04
N ASN A 361 -13.36 14.32 -22.24
CA ASN A 361 -14.55 15.09 -21.90
C ASN A 361 -14.89 14.99 -20.42
N ALA A 362 -15.73 15.89 -19.91
CA ALA A 362 -16.44 15.72 -18.65
C ALA A 362 -17.64 14.79 -18.88
N THR A 363 -17.93 13.95 -17.90
CA THR A 363 -19.13 13.10 -17.83
C THR A 363 -19.96 13.49 -16.62
N LEU A 364 -21.18 12.96 -16.52
CA LEU A 364 -21.98 13.11 -15.29
C LEU A 364 -21.19 12.66 -14.05
N GLY A 365 -20.37 11.61 -14.19
CA GLY A 365 -19.48 11.17 -13.12
C GLY A 365 -18.45 12.21 -12.68
N THR A 366 -17.91 13.02 -13.60
CA THR A 366 -17.01 14.13 -13.26
C THR A 366 -17.72 15.12 -12.34
N TYR A 367 -18.92 15.57 -12.72
CA TYR A 367 -19.69 16.53 -11.92
C TYR A 367 -20.16 15.96 -10.59
N PHE A 368 -20.59 14.69 -10.58
CA PHE A 368 -20.94 13.98 -9.34
C PHE A 368 -19.78 13.97 -8.35
N TRP A 369 -18.59 13.52 -8.78
CA TRP A 369 -17.44 13.46 -7.88
C TRP A 369 -16.97 14.85 -7.44
N MET A 370 -17.02 15.85 -8.32
CA MET A 370 -16.72 17.24 -7.95
C MET A 370 -17.68 17.74 -6.86
N GLY A 371 -18.98 17.54 -7.07
CA GLY A 371 -20.01 17.93 -6.09
C GLY A 371 -19.84 17.19 -4.76
N PHE A 372 -19.68 15.87 -4.80
CA PHE A 372 -19.47 15.04 -3.63
C PHE A 372 -18.21 15.43 -2.84
N LEU A 373 -17.07 15.59 -3.50
CA LEU A 373 -15.82 15.99 -2.84
C LEU A 373 -15.88 17.42 -2.30
N SER A 374 -16.63 18.31 -2.96
CA SER A 374 -16.88 19.67 -2.46
C SER A 374 -17.75 19.65 -1.20
N LEU A 375 -18.80 18.83 -1.20
CA LEU A 375 -19.64 18.61 -0.02
C LEU A 375 -18.82 18.08 1.16
N VAL A 376 -18.00 17.07 0.89
CA VAL A 376 -17.07 16.51 1.90
C VAL A 376 -16.14 17.60 2.44
N ALA A 377 -15.55 18.44 1.59
CA ALA A 377 -14.66 19.51 2.03
C ALA A 377 -15.40 20.59 2.89
N ILE A 378 -16.66 20.90 2.54
CA ILE A 378 -17.49 21.84 3.34
C ILE A 378 -17.80 21.23 4.70
N MET A 379 -18.24 19.97 4.72
CA MET A 379 -18.58 19.27 5.97
C MET A 379 -17.36 19.19 6.90
N LEU A 380 -16.19 18.83 6.36
CA LEU A 380 -14.94 18.77 7.10
C LEU A 380 -14.49 20.07 7.72
N SER A 381 -14.65 21.15 6.97
CA SER A 381 -14.20 22.45 7.44
C SER A 381 -15.14 23.05 8.49
N GLY A 382 -16.37 22.56 8.59
CA GLY A 382 -17.43 23.18 9.39
C GLY A 382 -17.69 24.67 9.04
N SER A 383 -17.19 25.12 7.87
CA SER A 383 -17.14 26.54 7.52
C SER A 383 -17.88 26.83 6.23
N VAL A 384 -18.89 27.68 6.33
CA VAL A 384 -19.60 28.23 5.16
C VAL A 384 -18.65 28.94 4.19
N TRP A 385 -17.56 29.54 4.70
CA TRP A 385 -16.58 30.24 3.87
C TRP A 385 -15.85 29.30 2.91
N VAL A 386 -15.62 28.04 3.27
CA VAL A 386 -15.06 27.04 2.37
C VAL A 386 -16.03 26.74 1.23
N GLY A 387 -17.34 26.66 1.54
CA GLY A 387 -18.39 26.49 0.54
C GLY A 387 -18.43 27.66 -0.44
N ILE A 388 -18.38 28.89 0.07
CA ILE A 388 -18.32 30.11 -0.75
C ILE A 388 -17.07 30.13 -1.64
N ALA A 389 -15.89 29.83 -1.08
CA ALA A 389 -14.62 29.79 -1.81
C ALA A 389 -14.64 28.74 -2.93
N LEU A 390 -15.17 27.54 -2.67
CA LEU A 390 -15.34 26.48 -3.67
C LEU A 390 -16.34 26.91 -4.76
N GLY A 391 -17.47 27.51 -4.38
CA GLY A 391 -18.46 28.04 -5.31
C GLY A 391 -17.86 29.09 -6.25
N LEU A 392 -17.13 30.07 -5.70
CA LEU A 392 -16.43 31.10 -6.48
C LEU A 392 -15.34 30.49 -7.39
N PHE A 393 -14.61 29.49 -6.90
CA PHE A 393 -13.61 28.77 -7.69
C PHE A 393 -14.24 28.05 -8.89
N PHE A 394 -15.34 27.31 -8.69
CA PHE A 394 -16.02 26.61 -9.78
C PHE A 394 -16.69 27.59 -10.74
N LEU A 395 -17.25 28.67 -10.25
CA LEU A 395 -17.79 29.75 -11.08
C LEU A 395 -16.70 30.37 -11.96
N TYR A 396 -15.54 30.68 -11.37
CA TYR A 396 -14.37 31.17 -12.12
C TYR A 396 -13.95 30.19 -13.21
N ILE A 397 -13.85 28.89 -12.87
CA ILE A 397 -13.48 27.86 -13.86
C ILE A 397 -14.54 27.75 -14.96
N ALA A 398 -15.82 27.83 -14.63
CA ALA A 398 -16.91 27.78 -15.61
C ALA A 398 -16.87 28.97 -16.57
N ILE A 399 -16.71 30.19 -16.03
CA ILE A 399 -16.54 31.42 -16.83
C ILE A 399 -15.30 31.32 -17.73
N TYR A 400 -14.16 30.89 -17.15
CA TYR A 400 -12.92 30.72 -17.92
C TYR A 400 -13.06 29.69 -19.05
N ALA A 401 -13.73 28.56 -18.78
CA ALA A 401 -14.01 27.54 -19.79
C ALA A 401 -15.01 28.01 -20.87
N TYR A 402 -15.92 28.92 -20.51
CA TYR A 402 -16.84 29.54 -21.45
C TYR A 402 -16.11 30.51 -22.38
N LEU A 403 -15.28 31.40 -21.80
CA LEU A 403 -14.53 32.42 -22.55
C LEU A 403 -13.37 31.84 -23.38
N LYS A 404 -12.81 30.71 -22.95
CA LYS A 404 -11.69 30.01 -23.63
C LYS A 404 -12.00 28.53 -23.86
N PRO A 405 -12.77 28.19 -24.91
CA PRO A 405 -13.19 26.80 -25.20
C PRO A 405 -12.02 25.81 -25.27
N ASP A 406 -10.85 26.20 -25.79
CA ASP A 406 -9.65 25.36 -25.87
C ASP A 406 -9.14 24.90 -24.48
N SER A 407 -9.45 25.65 -23.42
CA SER A 407 -9.07 25.30 -22.06
C SER A 407 -9.91 24.18 -21.47
N ARG A 408 -11.10 23.89 -22.00
CA ARG A 408 -12.06 22.90 -21.47
C ARG A 408 -11.42 21.53 -21.30
N LYS A 409 -10.70 21.07 -22.32
CA LYS A 409 -10.01 19.77 -22.28
C LYS A 409 -8.96 19.73 -21.17
N PHE A 410 -8.21 20.80 -20.99
CA PHE A 410 -7.21 20.89 -19.90
C PHE A 410 -7.87 20.89 -18.54
N ILE A 411 -8.92 21.68 -18.34
CA ILE A 411 -9.69 21.75 -17.09
C ILE A 411 -10.25 20.38 -16.74
N THR A 412 -11.01 19.76 -17.66
CA THR A 412 -11.65 18.45 -17.46
C THR A 412 -10.62 17.35 -17.12
N THR A 413 -9.52 17.30 -17.87
CA THR A 413 -8.45 16.33 -17.61
C THR A 413 -7.90 16.46 -16.20
N ASN A 414 -7.71 17.69 -15.71
CA ASN A 414 -7.15 17.93 -14.39
C ASN A 414 -8.19 17.69 -13.27
N MET A 415 -9.46 18.02 -13.50
CA MET A 415 -10.55 17.70 -12.58
C MET A 415 -10.71 16.18 -12.41
N ASN A 416 -10.74 15.42 -13.51
CA ASN A 416 -10.79 13.96 -13.46
C ASN A 416 -9.57 13.37 -12.74
N ALA A 417 -8.37 13.91 -12.98
CA ALA A 417 -7.15 13.46 -12.30
C ALA A 417 -7.20 13.77 -10.80
N MET A 418 -7.66 14.97 -10.42
CA MET A 418 -7.81 15.39 -9.03
C MET A 418 -8.79 14.49 -8.28
N SER A 419 -10.00 14.28 -8.83
CA SER A 419 -11.00 13.39 -8.26
C SER A 419 -10.46 11.96 -8.09
N THR A 420 -9.74 11.45 -9.09
CA THR A 420 -9.14 10.11 -9.02
C THR A 420 -8.10 10.02 -7.90
N GLN A 421 -7.28 11.03 -7.69
CA GLN A 421 -6.26 11.04 -6.65
C GLN A 421 -6.87 11.16 -5.25
N ILE A 422 -7.91 11.97 -5.08
CA ILE A 422 -8.59 12.12 -3.79
C ILE A 422 -9.30 10.82 -3.40
N VAL A 423 -10.05 10.21 -4.33
CA VAL A 423 -10.70 8.91 -4.10
C VAL A 423 -9.67 7.81 -3.86
N GLY A 424 -8.55 7.83 -4.61
CA GLY A 424 -7.44 6.91 -4.39
C GLY A 424 -6.78 7.09 -3.02
N GLY A 425 -6.67 8.32 -2.54
CA GLY A 425 -6.21 8.62 -1.17
C GLY A 425 -7.16 8.04 -0.13
N TRP A 426 -8.43 8.34 -0.24
CA TRP A 426 -9.46 7.84 0.69
C TRP A 426 -9.51 6.30 0.74
N TRP A 427 -9.29 5.64 -0.39
CA TRP A 427 -9.21 4.17 -0.42
C TRP A 427 -8.11 3.60 0.49
N HIS A 428 -7.01 4.32 0.71
CA HIS A 428 -5.92 3.85 1.57
C HIS A 428 -6.31 3.76 3.04
N GLY A 429 -7.15 4.66 3.56
CA GLY A 429 -7.54 4.62 4.96
C GLY A 429 -8.74 5.48 5.28
N ALA A 430 -9.38 5.17 6.41
CA ALA A 430 -10.61 5.78 6.88
C ALA A 430 -10.32 7.00 7.80
N SER A 431 -9.44 7.90 7.37
CA SER A 431 -9.23 9.18 8.04
C SER A 431 -9.10 10.33 7.04
N TRP A 432 -9.34 11.54 7.52
CA TRP A 432 -9.21 12.76 6.72
C TRP A 432 -7.80 12.97 6.18
N ASN A 433 -6.79 12.50 6.90
CA ASN A 433 -5.40 12.59 6.47
C ASN A 433 -5.13 11.89 5.13
N PHE A 434 -5.81 10.77 4.85
CA PHE A 434 -5.69 10.08 3.55
C PHE A 434 -6.35 10.87 2.42
N ILE A 435 -7.46 11.56 2.69
CA ILE A 435 -8.13 12.45 1.73
C ILE A 435 -7.22 13.64 1.41
N ILE A 436 -6.62 14.26 2.43
CA ILE A 436 -5.65 15.35 2.30
C ILE A 436 -4.44 14.88 1.49
N TRP A 437 -3.90 13.70 1.81
CA TRP A 437 -2.78 13.10 1.07
C TRP A 437 -3.09 12.91 -0.41
N GLY A 438 -4.26 12.36 -0.74
CA GLY A 438 -4.74 12.22 -2.11
C GLY A 438 -4.88 13.57 -2.81
N GLY A 439 -5.48 14.55 -2.13
CA GLY A 439 -5.65 15.92 -2.62
C GLY A 439 -4.33 16.61 -2.93
N LEU A 440 -3.35 16.53 -2.03
CA LEU A 440 -2.00 17.09 -2.22
C LEU A 440 -1.29 16.45 -3.42
N ASN A 441 -1.39 15.12 -3.57
CA ASN A 441 -0.82 14.42 -4.72
C ASN A 441 -1.49 14.83 -6.04
N GLY A 442 -2.82 14.97 -6.06
CA GLY A 442 -3.57 15.48 -7.20
C GLY A 442 -3.17 16.92 -7.54
N PHE A 443 -3.13 17.79 -6.53
CA PHE A 443 -2.68 19.17 -6.66
C PHE A 443 -1.26 19.26 -7.22
N GLY A 444 -0.31 18.49 -6.69
CA GLY A 444 1.07 18.47 -7.17
C GLY A 444 1.19 18.07 -8.64
N GLN A 445 0.35 17.12 -9.11
CA GLN A 445 0.32 16.76 -10.53
C GLN A 445 -0.21 17.91 -11.40
N VAL A 446 -1.28 18.58 -11.00
CA VAL A 446 -1.89 19.70 -11.72
C VAL A 446 -0.94 20.89 -11.70
N PHE A 447 -0.43 21.24 -10.53
CA PHE A 447 0.52 22.35 -10.35
C PHE A 447 1.77 22.16 -11.21
N ASN A 448 2.38 20.98 -11.19
CA ASN A 448 3.56 20.69 -12.01
C ASN A 448 3.28 20.87 -13.50
N LYS A 449 2.12 20.39 -14.01
CA LYS A 449 1.74 20.56 -15.42
C LYS A 449 1.58 22.04 -15.82
N ILE A 450 1.09 22.88 -14.91
CA ILE A 450 0.96 24.32 -15.15
C ILE A 450 2.34 24.97 -15.06
N TRP A 451 3.10 24.65 -13.99
CA TRP A 451 4.38 25.24 -13.67
C TRP A 451 5.43 25.10 -14.75
N VAL A 452 5.58 23.90 -15.33
CA VAL A 452 6.58 23.63 -16.36
C VAL A 452 6.29 24.35 -17.68
N LYS A 453 5.04 24.76 -17.92
CA LYS A 453 4.62 25.52 -19.10
C LYS A 453 4.89 27.04 -18.99
N ARG A 454 5.19 27.54 -17.79
CA ARG A 454 5.44 28.97 -17.56
C ARG A 454 6.87 29.34 -17.89
N SER A 455 7.06 30.59 -18.31
CA SER A 455 8.40 31.12 -18.56
C SER A 455 9.28 31.04 -17.30
N ARG A 456 10.58 30.99 -17.49
CA ARG A 456 11.53 30.94 -16.38
C ARG A 456 11.39 32.15 -15.47
N ASN A 457 11.26 33.37 -16.06
CA ASN A 457 11.12 34.60 -15.29
C ASN A 457 9.84 34.61 -14.44
N PHE A 458 8.72 34.12 -15.00
CA PHE A 458 7.48 33.95 -14.23
C PHE A 458 7.68 33.00 -13.05
N ARG A 459 8.32 31.84 -13.29
CA ARG A 459 8.57 30.84 -12.22
C ARG A 459 9.46 31.42 -11.11
N ALA A 460 10.50 32.16 -11.49
CA ALA A 460 11.39 32.81 -10.52
C ALA A 460 10.64 33.88 -9.70
N ALA A 461 9.92 34.78 -10.37
CA ALA A 461 9.14 35.81 -9.69
C ALA A 461 8.07 35.22 -8.76
N ALA A 462 7.30 34.25 -9.24
CA ALA A 462 6.27 33.59 -8.45
C ALA A 462 6.87 32.85 -7.24
N SER A 463 8.00 32.12 -7.42
CA SER A 463 8.69 31.45 -6.31
C SER A 463 9.19 32.45 -5.27
N PHE A 464 9.76 33.57 -5.71
CA PHE A 464 10.23 34.62 -4.81
C PHE A 464 9.09 35.27 -4.03
N ILE A 465 7.99 35.64 -4.69
CA ILE A 465 6.81 36.21 -4.05
C ILE A 465 6.26 35.26 -2.99
N LEU A 466 6.08 33.96 -3.35
CA LEU A 466 5.57 32.98 -2.41
C LEU A 466 6.54 32.71 -1.25
N PHE A 467 7.85 32.72 -1.50
CA PHE A 467 8.87 32.65 -0.46
C PHE A 467 8.77 33.85 0.48
N ALA A 468 8.82 35.09 -0.06
CA ALA A 468 8.83 36.31 0.74
C ALA A 468 7.53 36.49 1.54
N SER A 469 6.36 36.24 0.90
CA SER A 469 5.08 36.34 1.60
C SER A 469 4.96 35.28 2.72
N SER A 470 5.35 34.04 2.47
CA SER A 470 5.34 33.01 3.51
C SER A 470 6.31 33.34 4.66
N ALA A 471 7.50 33.84 4.35
CA ALA A 471 8.47 34.23 5.37
C ALA A 471 7.97 35.43 6.22
N ILE A 472 7.32 36.42 5.60
CA ILE A 472 6.71 37.57 6.30
C ILE A 472 5.56 37.08 7.20
N ILE A 473 4.67 36.24 6.68
CA ILE A 473 3.54 35.69 7.46
C ILE A 473 4.09 34.89 8.64
N PHE A 474 5.08 34.01 8.40
CA PHE A 474 5.71 33.24 9.48
C PHE A 474 6.29 34.17 10.57
N LYS A 475 7.01 35.21 10.18
CA LYS A 475 7.59 36.18 11.13
C LYS A 475 6.52 36.89 11.99
N GLN A 476 5.32 37.11 11.41
CA GLN A 476 4.23 37.81 12.13
C GLN A 476 3.39 36.85 12.97
N THR A 477 3.15 35.61 12.47
CA THR A 477 2.17 34.71 13.08
C THR A 477 2.81 33.54 13.84
N HIS A 478 4.09 33.27 13.61
CA HIS A 478 4.81 32.08 14.08
C HIS A 478 4.15 30.75 13.72
N ILE A 479 3.26 30.73 12.72
CA ILE A 479 2.59 29.50 12.25
C ILE A 479 3.55 28.69 11.40
N ALA A 480 3.95 27.52 11.89
CA ALA A 480 5.03 26.66 11.36
C ALA A 480 4.90 26.28 9.87
N ILE A 481 3.66 26.10 9.35
CA ILE A 481 3.44 25.76 7.95
C ILE A 481 3.99 26.84 6.99
N PHE A 482 4.01 28.11 7.41
CA PHE A 482 4.57 29.17 6.59
C PHE A 482 6.10 29.15 6.55
N ALA A 483 6.78 28.65 7.60
CA ALA A 483 8.22 28.42 7.56
C ALA A 483 8.56 27.31 6.55
N ILE A 484 7.83 26.20 6.58
CA ILE A 484 8.01 25.06 5.63
C ILE A 484 7.72 25.52 4.20
N THR A 485 6.64 26.28 4.00
CA THR A 485 6.26 26.81 2.68
C THR A 485 7.32 27.78 2.16
N ALA A 486 7.85 28.65 3.01
CA ALA A 486 8.95 29.55 2.67
C ALA A 486 10.20 28.75 2.27
N ALA A 487 10.60 27.74 3.06
CA ALA A 487 11.73 26.89 2.72
C ALA A 487 11.55 26.20 1.35
N TYR A 488 10.36 25.65 1.07
CA TYR A 488 10.06 24.98 -0.20
C TYR A 488 10.16 25.93 -1.40
N PHE A 489 9.54 27.10 -1.33
CA PHE A 489 9.60 28.09 -2.41
C PHE A 489 10.97 28.78 -2.51
N GLY A 490 11.70 28.92 -1.40
CA GLY A 490 13.10 29.34 -1.39
C GLY A 490 14.00 28.36 -2.14
N ILE A 491 13.82 27.05 -1.91
CA ILE A 491 14.51 25.98 -2.67
C ILE A 491 14.15 26.06 -4.15
N LEU A 492 12.88 26.23 -4.51
CA LEU A 492 12.47 26.40 -5.91
C LEU A 492 13.11 27.61 -6.57
N PHE A 493 13.14 28.75 -5.89
CA PHE A 493 13.73 29.98 -6.38
C PHE A 493 15.23 29.84 -6.61
N THR A 494 15.97 29.38 -5.61
CA THR A 494 17.43 29.19 -5.70
C THR A 494 17.79 28.20 -6.80
N GLY A 495 17.01 27.10 -6.96
CA GLY A 495 17.26 26.11 -8.00
C GLY A 495 17.06 26.63 -9.42
N ILE A 496 16.12 27.55 -9.66
CA ILE A 496 15.96 28.18 -10.96
C ILE A 496 17.20 28.97 -11.35
N TYR A 497 17.81 29.68 -10.39
CA TYR A 497 19.04 30.45 -10.61
C TYR A 497 20.30 29.62 -10.59
N SER A 498 20.40 28.56 -9.77
CA SER A 498 21.54 27.64 -9.75
C SER A 498 21.77 26.99 -11.12
N VAL A 499 20.69 26.54 -11.77
CA VAL A 499 20.78 26.00 -13.14
C VAL A 499 21.32 27.04 -14.12
N LEU A 500 21.04 28.33 -13.90
CA LEU A 500 21.56 29.41 -14.73
C LEU A 500 23.07 29.61 -14.54
N ILE A 501 23.51 29.62 -13.27
CA ILE A 501 24.92 29.76 -12.91
C ILE A 501 25.73 28.59 -13.49
N PHE A 502 25.25 27.36 -13.34
CA PHE A 502 25.93 26.19 -13.93
C PHE A 502 26.02 26.25 -15.45
N ARG A 503 25.07 26.90 -16.12
CA ARG A 503 25.15 27.16 -17.57
C ARG A 503 26.38 27.97 -17.98
N LEU A 504 26.83 28.88 -17.13
CA LEU A 504 28.02 29.67 -17.39
C LEU A 504 29.31 28.85 -17.38
N PHE A 505 29.30 27.69 -16.71
CA PHE A 505 30.48 26.85 -16.55
C PHE A 505 30.54 25.67 -17.52
N SER A 506 29.42 25.06 -17.92
CA SER A 506 29.44 23.93 -18.88
C SER A 506 28.06 23.53 -19.37
N ASP A 507 27.83 23.57 -20.67
CA ASP A 507 26.61 23.06 -21.30
C ASP A 507 26.49 21.52 -21.22
N LYS A 508 27.64 20.81 -21.14
CA LYS A 508 27.68 19.34 -21.15
C LYS A 508 26.97 18.69 -19.95
N TYR A 509 27.03 19.31 -18.77
CA TYR A 509 26.48 18.73 -17.53
C TYR A 509 25.10 19.25 -17.15
N ILE A 510 24.57 20.23 -17.88
CA ILE A 510 23.28 20.88 -17.58
C ILE A 510 22.14 19.87 -17.54
N HIS A 511 22.09 18.94 -18.50
CA HIS A 511 21.03 17.94 -18.55
C HIS A 511 21.03 17.06 -17.27
N GLY A 512 22.20 16.61 -16.83
CA GLY A 512 22.34 15.82 -15.59
C GLY A 512 21.90 16.60 -14.35
N ILE A 513 22.29 17.87 -14.23
CA ILE A 513 21.90 18.75 -13.13
C ILE A 513 20.38 18.98 -13.13
N TYR A 514 19.80 19.23 -14.30
CA TYR A 514 18.35 19.42 -14.43
C TYR A 514 17.58 18.15 -14.03
N VAL A 515 18.06 16.95 -14.44
CA VAL A 515 17.49 15.67 -14.03
C VAL A 515 17.59 15.50 -12.52
N ALA A 516 18.77 15.68 -11.94
CA ALA A 516 18.98 15.56 -10.49
C ALA A 516 18.06 16.53 -9.70
N TRP A 517 17.98 17.78 -10.16
CA TRP A 517 17.10 18.79 -9.58
C TRP A 517 15.62 18.39 -9.57
N ASN A 518 15.08 17.98 -10.73
CA ASN A 518 13.67 17.56 -10.82
C ASN A 518 13.37 16.30 -10.00
N VAL A 519 14.32 15.34 -9.95
CA VAL A 519 14.22 14.15 -9.10
C VAL A 519 14.16 14.56 -7.63
N SER A 520 15.06 15.44 -7.18
CA SER A 520 15.10 15.92 -5.79
C SER A 520 13.82 16.65 -5.41
N LEU A 521 13.36 17.58 -6.23
CA LEU A 521 12.10 18.32 -5.98
C LEU A 521 10.89 17.38 -5.91
N THR A 522 10.82 16.41 -6.82
CA THR A 522 9.73 15.43 -6.81
C THR A 522 9.80 14.56 -5.56
N PHE A 523 10.99 14.12 -5.17
CA PHE A 523 11.19 13.32 -3.97
C PHE A 523 10.82 14.09 -2.69
N ILE A 524 11.29 15.34 -2.56
CA ILE A 524 10.93 16.23 -1.45
C ILE A 524 9.41 16.41 -1.37
N PHE A 525 8.77 16.76 -2.49
CA PHE A 525 7.30 16.93 -2.52
C PHE A 525 6.56 15.67 -2.08
N ILE A 526 6.90 14.51 -2.65
CA ILE A 526 6.27 13.24 -2.29
C ILE A 526 6.51 12.90 -0.82
N THR A 527 7.71 13.16 -0.31
CA THR A 527 8.07 12.94 1.10
C THR A 527 7.18 13.78 2.03
N PHE A 528 7.02 15.07 1.76
CA PHE A 528 6.14 15.91 2.57
C PHE A 528 4.67 15.48 2.51
N THR A 529 4.15 15.05 1.36
CA THR A 529 2.77 14.53 1.31
C THR A 529 2.60 13.28 2.17
N ARG A 530 3.64 12.46 2.35
CA ARG A 530 3.60 11.23 3.17
C ARG A 530 3.49 11.47 4.66
N LEU A 531 3.70 12.68 5.13
CA LEU A 531 3.38 13.06 6.50
C LEU A 531 1.94 12.68 6.86
N PHE A 532 0.99 13.09 6.02
CA PHE A 532 -0.43 12.76 6.24
C PHE A 532 -0.73 11.27 6.08
N PHE A 533 -0.01 10.60 5.19
CA PHE A 533 -0.17 9.15 5.02
C PHE A 533 0.28 8.38 6.27
N ARG A 534 1.47 8.66 6.83
CA ARG A 534 1.99 7.97 8.03
C ARG A 534 1.20 8.35 9.27
N ALA A 535 0.88 9.61 9.44
CA ALA A 535 0.11 10.08 10.59
C ALA A 535 -1.29 9.43 10.65
N GLY A 536 -1.90 9.09 9.51
CA GLY A 536 -3.18 8.38 9.44
C GLY A 536 -3.10 6.84 9.52
N SER A 537 -1.88 6.30 9.65
CA SER A 537 -1.64 4.85 9.61
C SER A 537 -1.50 4.29 11.02
N ASN A 538 -1.83 3.00 11.18
CA ASN A 538 -1.59 2.23 12.42
C ASN A 538 -2.29 2.83 13.66
N LEU A 539 -3.53 3.29 13.48
CA LEU A 539 -4.34 3.88 14.54
C LEU A 539 -5.58 3.03 14.83
N ASP A 540 -6.07 3.12 16.06
CA ASP A 540 -7.40 2.63 16.38
C ASP A 540 -8.42 3.37 15.50
N PRO A 541 -9.28 2.68 14.75
CA PRO A 541 -10.28 3.32 13.90
C PRO A 541 -11.18 4.32 14.63
N ALA A 542 -11.44 4.11 15.92
CA ALA A 542 -12.29 5.00 16.73
C ALA A 542 -11.64 6.36 17.01
N GLU A 543 -10.30 6.45 17.07
CA GLU A 543 -9.56 7.67 17.38
C GLU A 543 -8.74 8.18 16.18
N ALA A 544 -8.83 7.49 15.04
CA ALA A 544 -7.92 7.69 13.91
C ALA A 544 -7.89 9.13 13.39
N ASN A 545 -9.01 9.84 13.39
CA ASN A 545 -9.09 11.19 12.85
C ASN A 545 -8.35 12.21 13.73
N GLU A 546 -8.60 12.19 15.03
CA GLU A 546 -8.00 13.12 15.97
C GLU A 546 -6.50 12.90 16.14
N VAL A 547 -6.10 11.65 16.40
CA VAL A 547 -4.69 11.28 16.59
C VAL A 547 -3.88 11.58 15.33
N ALA A 548 -4.39 11.21 14.14
CA ALA A 548 -3.73 11.49 12.88
C ALA A 548 -3.51 12.97 12.63
N TRP A 549 -4.51 13.80 12.91
CA TRP A 549 -4.41 15.24 12.73
C TRP A 549 -3.44 15.86 13.71
N ASN A 550 -3.48 15.49 14.98
CA ASN A 550 -2.59 15.98 16.02
C ASN A 550 -1.13 15.60 15.74
N THR A 551 -0.86 14.35 15.33
CA THR A 551 0.49 13.92 14.93
C THR A 551 1.01 14.76 13.76
N ALA A 552 0.23 14.95 12.69
CA ALA A 552 0.63 15.75 11.54
C ALA A 552 0.90 17.22 11.93
N LYS A 553 0.03 17.81 12.74
CA LYS A 553 0.17 19.18 13.25
C LYS A 553 1.43 19.34 14.10
N ASN A 554 1.68 18.41 15.02
CA ASN A 554 2.85 18.44 15.90
C ASN A 554 4.17 18.32 15.12
N MET A 555 4.23 17.41 14.14
CA MET A 555 5.40 17.28 13.27
C MET A 555 5.65 18.55 12.45
N VAL A 556 4.60 19.16 11.88
CA VAL A 556 4.71 20.44 11.16
C VAL A 556 5.23 21.53 12.10
N GLN A 557 4.71 21.59 13.33
CA GLN A 557 5.16 22.56 14.35
C GLN A 557 6.65 22.38 14.64
N GLN A 558 7.11 21.17 14.90
CA GLN A 558 8.53 20.89 15.18
C GLN A 558 9.43 21.24 13.99
N MET A 559 9.08 20.77 12.78
CA MET A 559 9.85 21.08 11.58
C MET A 559 9.90 22.56 11.24
N GLY A 560 8.89 23.35 11.62
CA GLY A 560 8.83 24.78 11.34
C GLY A 560 9.52 25.67 12.38
N THR A 561 9.60 25.23 13.64
CA THR A 561 10.00 26.10 14.75
C THR A 561 11.06 25.55 15.69
N ALA A 562 11.17 24.25 15.86
CA ALA A 562 11.99 23.62 16.90
C ALA A 562 13.40 23.21 16.41
N TRP A 563 14.12 24.14 15.79
CA TRP A 563 15.49 23.90 15.33
C TRP A 563 16.52 24.28 16.39
N LYS A 564 17.36 23.30 16.76
CA LYS A 564 18.52 23.50 17.63
C LYS A 564 19.79 23.42 16.79
N TRP A 565 20.23 24.55 16.26
CA TRP A 565 21.31 24.61 15.27
C TRP A 565 22.67 24.18 15.81
N ASP A 566 22.91 24.40 17.12
CA ASP A 566 24.10 24.01 17.88
C ASP A 566 24.23 22.50 18.07
N THR A 567 23.13 21.75 18.06
CA THR A 567 23.09 20.30 18.29
C THR A 567 23.02 19.46 17.02
N ILE A 568 23.01 20.05 15.83
CA ILE A 568 22.86 19.32 14.55
C ILE A 568 23.93 18.23 14.40
N GLY A 569 25.18 18.53 14.74
CA GLY A 569 26.29 17.56 14.64
C GLY A 569 26.11 16.38 15.60
N THR A 570 25.68 16.64 16.84
CA THR A 570 25.41 15.60 17.84
C THR A 570 24.25 14.72 17.43
N ILE A 571 23.12 15.30 17.00
CA ILE A 571 21.94 14.57 16.50
C ILE A 571 22.31 13.69 15.29
N ALA A 572 23.08 14.23 14.34
CA ALA A 572 23.52 13.46 13.18
C ALA A 572 24.42 12.27 13.57
N TRP A 573 25.23 12.43 14.59
CA TRP A 573 26.08 11.36 15.12
C TRP A 573 25.27 10.30 15.88
N GLU A 574 24.35 10.70 16.73
CA GLU A 574 23.46 9.80 17.47
C GLU A 574 22.62 8.93 16.53
N HIS A 575 22.16 9.49 15.43
CA HIS A 575 21.35 8.80 14.40
C HIS A 575 22.16 8.33 13.18
N ILE A 576 23.50 8.20 13.31
CA ILE A 576 24.38 7.86 12.18
C ILE A 576 23.97 6.54 11.48
N ASN A 577 23.56 5.52 12.24
CA ASN A 577 23.14 4.24 11.68
C ASN A 577 21.87 4.38 10.82
N ILE A 578 20.92 5.18 11.26
CA ILE A 578 19.69 5.50 10.50
C ILE A 578 20.05 6.20 9.20
N ILE A 579 20.95 7.21 9.27
CA ILE A 579 21.41 7.96 8.10
C ILE A 579 22.15 7.04 7.12
N LEU A 580 23.03 6.16 7.62
CA LEU A 580 23.77 5.21 6.78
C LEU A 580 22.85 4.22 6.08
N VAL A 581 21.86 3.64 6.79
CA VAL A 581 20.87 2.73 6.21
C VAL A 581 20.01 3.46 5.17
N PHE A 582 19.59 4.69 5.46
CA PHE A 582 18.84 5.53 4.51
C PHE A 582 19.66 5.80 3.23
N VAL A 583 20.91 6.26 3.38
CA VAL A 583 21.79 6.57 2.25
C VAL A 583 22.10 5.31 1.44
N ALA A 584 22.43 4.19 2.08
CA ALA A 584 22.66 2.90 1.42
C ALA A 584 21.42 2.43 0.63
N GLY A 585 20.23 2.50 1.26
CA GLY A 585 18.97 2.16 0.63
C GLY A 585 18.67 3.04 -0.60
N MET A 586 18.91 4.35 -0.51
CA MET A 586 18.75 5.28 -1.64
C MET A 586 19.77 5.03 -2.75
N LEU A 587 21.02 4.75 -2.44
CA LEU A 587 22.04 4.38 -3.44
C LEU A 587 21.62 3.11 -4.18
N ILE A 588 21.18 2.06 -3.48
CA ILE A 588 20.66 0.82 -4.09
C ILE A 588 19.41 1.12 -4.93
N HIS A 589 18.53 1.99 -4.45
CA HIS A 589 17.35 2.40 -5.21
C HIS A 589 17.73 3.07 -6.53
N TRP A 590 18.79 3.86 -6.56
CA TRP A 590 19.25 4.61 -7.73
C TRP A 590 20.15 3.82 -8.69
N ILE A 591 20.54 2.59 -8.37
CA ILE A 591 21.25 1.71 -9.31
C ILE A 591 20.45 1.59 -10.62
N PRO A 592 21.08 1.71 -11.81
CA PRO A 592 20.42 1.56 -13.11
C PRO A 592 19.76 0.20 -13.30
N LYS A 593 18.58 0.19 -13.95
CA LYS A 593 17.81 -1.04 -14.20
C LYS A 593 18.63 -2.13 -14.91
N LYS A 594 19.52 -1.73 -15.83
CA LYS A 594 20.41 -2.68 -16.54
C LYS A 594 21.33 -3.44 -15.55
N ILE A 595 21.90 -2.74 -14.57
CA ILE A 595 22.76 -3.33 -13.54
C ILE A 595 21.92 -4.23 -12.65
N LYS A 596 20.75 -3.76 -12.16
CA LYS A 596 19.82 -4.57 -11.37
C LYS A 596 19.43 -5.87 -12.08
N SER A 597 19.23 -5.82 -13.38
CA SER A 597 18.92 -7.01 -14.17
C SER A 597 20.15 -7.95 -14.31
N ARG A 598 21.36 -7.40 -14.46
CA ARG A 598 22.57 -8.20 -14.60
C ARG A 598 22.87 -9.01 -13.34
N TYR A 599 22.88 -8.41 -12.16
CA TYR A 599 23.18 -9.18 -10.94
C TYR A 599 22.07 -10.17 -10.59
N ARG A 600 20.79 -9.87 -10.88
CA ARG A 600 19.71 -10.86 -10.74
C ARG A 600 19.92 -12.07 -11.64
N ILE A 601 20.29 -11.85 -12.90
CA ILE A 601 20.58 -12.93 -13.86
C ILE A 601 21.84 -13.68 -13.43
N ALA A 602 22.87 -12.98 -12.98
CA ALA A 602 24.11 -13.60 -12.48
C ALA A 602 23.83 -14.54 -11.30
N PHE A 603 23.05 -14.09 -10.31
CA PHE A 603 22.61 -14.93 -9.20
C PHE A 603 21.84 -16.17 -9.70
N ALA A 604 20.86 -15.98 -10.58
CA ALA A 604 20.03 -17.07 -11.10
C ALA A 604 20.80 -18.08 -11.99
N SER A 605 21.98 -17.70 -12.48
CA SER A 605 22.85 -18.53 -13.32
C SER A 605 23.95 -19.25 -12.53
N GLN A 606 24.06 -19.01 -11.22
CA GLN A 606 25.03 -19.69 -10.36
C GLN A 606 24.82 -21.22 -10.34
N PRO A 607 25.89 -22.02 -10.15
CA PRO A 607 25.74 -23.42 -9.77
C PRO A 607 24.90 -23.57 -8.51
N ILE A 608 24.13 -24.66 -8.37
CA ILE A 608 23.21 -24.87 -7.24
C ILE A 608 23.94 -24.73 -5.89
N PRO A 609 25.12 -25.36 -5.65
CA PRO A 609 25.80 -25.20 -4.36
C PRO A 609 26.16 -23.74 -4.04
N LEU A 610 26.61 -22.98 -5.04
CA LEU A 610 26.94 -21.56 -4.85
C LEU A 610 25.68 -20.71 -4.60
N MET A 611 24.57 -21.01 -5.28
CA MET A 611 23.29 -20.34 -5.03
C MET A 611 22.76 -20.64 -3.62
N VAL A 612 22.90 -21.87 -3.14
CA VAL A 612 22.53 -22.23 -1.75
C VAL A 612 23.43 -21.49 -0.76
N ALA A 613 24.75 -21.51 -0.95
CA ALA A 613 25.69 -20.84 -0.05
C ALA A 613 25.46 -19.32 -0.02
N SER A 614 25.27 -18.68 -1.18
CA SER A 614 24.96 -17.24 -1.25
C SER A 614 23.58 -16.92 -0.64
N SER A 615 22.58 -17.78 -0.80
CA SER A 615 21.27 -17.62 -0.16
C SER A 615 21.38 -17.73 1.36
N ALA A 616 22.10 -18.73 1.87
CA ALA A 616 22.33 -18.93 3.29
C ALA A 616 23.08 -17.71 3.90
N PHE A 617 24.09 -17.19 3.21
CA PHE A 617 24.80 -15.98 3.64
C PHE A 617 23.88 -14.77 3.70
N ILE A 618 23.05 -14.55 2.67
CA ILE A 618 22.08 -13.44 2.67
C ILE A 618 21.06 -13.58 3.79
N ILE A 619 20.55 -14.80 4.04
CA ILE A 619 19.62 -15.07 5.15
C ILE A 619 20.29 -14.82 6.49
N PHE A 620 21.55 -15.23 6.65
CA PHE A 620 22.33 -14.94 7.86
C PHE A 620 22.46 -13.44 8.12
N VAL A 621 22.78 -12.65 7.06
CA VAL A 621 22.84 -11.19 7.18
C VAL A 621 21.47 -10.60 7.54
N ILE A 622 20.40 -11.05 6.89
CA ILE A 622 19.03 -10.60 7.19
C ILE A 622 18.69 -10.89 8.66
N TYR A 623 19.06 -12.07 9.16
CA TYR A 623 18.80 -12.49 10.56
C TYR A 623 19.47 -11.56 11.58
N GLN A 624 20.65 -10.98 11.28
CA GLN A 624 21.32 -10.02 12.16
C GLN A 624 20.55 -8.69 12.34
N PHE A 625 19.65 -8.37 11.43
CA PHE A 625 18.81 -7.16 11.48
C PHE A 625 17.39 -7.42 12.00
N MET A 626 17.04 -8.68 12.29
CA MET A 626 15.71 -8.98 12.83
C MET A 626 15.59 -8.43 14.25
N SER A 627 14.55 -7.65 14.49
CA SER A 627 14.13 -7.28 15.85
C SER A 627 13.31 -8.41 16.49
N ALA A 628 13.24 -8.42 17.82
CA ALA A 628 12.40 -9.37 18.56
C ALA A 628 10.91 -9.18 18.23
N ASP A 629 10.52 -7.94 17.96
CA ASP A 629 9.15 -7.60 17.59
C ASP A 629 8.96 -7.72 16.07
N SER A 630 8.01 -8.53 15.65
CA SER A 630 7.67 -8.66 14.23
C SER A 630 6.83 -7.46 13.79
N CYS A 631 7.39 -6.61 12.93
CA CYS A 631 6.62 -5.55 12.30
C CYS A 631 5.72 -6.14 11.20
N PRO A 632 4.38 -6.04 11.30
CA PRO A 632 3.50 -6.43 10.20
C PRO A 632 3.77 -5.54 8.98
N PHE A 633 3.45 -6.03 7.79
CA PHE A 633 3.51 -5.19 6.60
C PHE A 633 2.53 -4.03 6.72
N ILE A 634 2.92 -2.86 6.21
CA ILE A 634 2.17 -1.62 6.38
C ILE A 634 0.69 -1.73 5.93
N TYR A 635 0.39 -2.54 4.92
CA TYR A 635 -0.99 -2.78 4.45
C TYR A 635 -1.82 -3.74 5.32
N PHE A 636 -1.26 -4.28 6.39
CA PHE A 636 -2.04 -4.94 7.44
C PHE A 636 -2.59 -3.94 8.47
N GLN A 637 -2.16 -2.69 8.37
CA GLN A 637 -2.43 -1.63 9.36
C GLN A 637 -3.48 -0.61 8.89
N PHE A 638 -4.07 -0.82 7.67
CA PHE A 638 -5.06 0.10 7.09
C PHE A 638 -6.39 -0.57 6.78
#